data_df23d3315c3374be2274ebe20feddae3
#
_entry.id   df23d3315c3374be2274ebe20feddae3
#
_cell.length_a   1.000
_cell.length_b   1.000
_cell.length_c   1.000
_cell.angle_alpha   90.00
_cell.angle_beta   90.00
_cell.angle_gamma   90.00
#
_symmetry.space_group_name_H-M   'P 1'
#
loop_
_entity.id
_entity.type
_entity.pdbx_description
1 polymer ?
#
loop_
_entity_poly.entity_id
_entity_poly.type
_entity_poly.pdbx_seq_one_letter_code
_entity_poly.pdbx_strand_id
1 'polypeptide(L)'
;MTAPVSPSLLAPVANGLVEDYLHQLGKGQPGTFDAMLDGQGQLRPGWQSLLGSLEGLGPTGRHQQHDEIQRLLAENGVIFNMHDETQGRSWRLDPLPWVIDEPQWQALEAGLIQRSRLLSALYDDIYGPKTLFEAGLLPTQELLASAHLILPCHQSLPNDRAPIVFHGVDVIQDTQGQWRVMADRLQAPSGTGLALENRILMARALPDMYRNAPLKRLAGFLDLHHRTLIAMAYQHRDNPTLILLTPGPGSPRYFEHAYLANYLNIALVEGQDLVVRDTQVWLRTLGGLQPVDVILRHCDDAYCDPLELRGDSQLGVPGLLQAMRAGGVALSNALGVGILEAPVLADYLPMLCEHLLGETLLLPNADITTKPATAPVFDSHLQRLEPTTLNLRCFVTRTPNATTKSSTAAKNSAAGEYQVMPGGLAWVGEPGLPSLSSTIVKDVWVTATSPQPHVSQLRQARGPVVATRDGTDLPSRVAESLFWLGRYGERLDTRARLLREALLRLMEYEQDEIADQLLDELLLALDITTLNEEDEQRLQAPLIGFDLKRTALLAQFDDVDPQALQPLFAQLMRNARSVRDHLGDDSWRVVHQLRQRMATFNPSLGASAARRACEGLSAQLAAFFGLCNETMPHHYGWRFMDIGRFLDRVLGLLSLLKLTLNAPHSPGLALWEVVLATTDNFTAYRRRYRSELHPAAILDLLLFDETNPRSVGYMLKRIERQMDRLPGTSSPYRNAERRLLIQANAALHLADIDRLSHLADTPEAQDALEQLLDALIEPLNALSEAISQSHFSHVERPRQLVSMGADA
;
A
#
# COMPACT_ATOMS: atom_id res chain seq x y z
N MET A 1 16.13 7.26 -57.79
CA MET A 1 14.74 7.50 -58.25
C MET A 1 13.79 6.62 -57.48
N THR A 2 13.32 7.09 -56.37
CA THR A 2 12.28 6.45 -55.53
C THR A 2 11.10 7.40 -55.51
N ALA A 3 9.97 6.91 -56.02
CA ALA A 3 8.73 7.67 -56.12
C ALA A 3 8.18 8.06 -54.75
N PRO A 4 7.50 9.20 -54.62
CA PRO A 4 6.83 9.57 -53.40
C PRO A 4 5.56 8.71 -53.18
N VAL A 5 5.48 8.11 -52.00
CA VAL A 5 4.25 7.43 -51.55
C VAL A 5 3.19 8.48 -51.26
N SER A 6 2.10 8.44 -52.02
CA SER A 6 0.93 9.29 -51.86
C SER A 6 0.26 9.07 -50.48
N PRO A 7 -0.11 10.12 -49.77
CA PRO A 7 -0.94 10.00 -48.56
C PRO A 7 -2.44 10.01 -48.97
N SER A 8 -2.98 8.85 -49.17
CA SER A 8 -4.47 8.71 -49.27
C SER A 8 -4.88 7.31 -48.89
N LEU A 9 -4.96 7.09 -47.57
CA LEU A 9 -5.91 6.14 -46.98
C LEU A 9 -6.52 6.86 -45.78
N LEU A 10 -7.45 7.77 -46.08
CA LEU A 10 -8.48 8.20 -45.12
C LEU A 10 -9.22 6.93 -44.73
N ALA A 11 -8.98 6.44 -43.50
CA ALA A 11 -9.80 5.40 -42.92
C ALA A 11 -11.28 5.85 -42.91
N PRO A 12 -12.24 4.93 -43.11
CA PRO A 12 -13.64 5.27 -43.07
C PRO A 12 -13.98 5.85 -41.69
N VAL A 13 -14.68 6.99 -41.71
CA VAL A 13 -15.16 7.71 -40.52
C VAL A 13 -16.02 6.76 -39.68
N ALA A 14 -15.74 6.73 -38.39
CA ALA A 14 -16.46 6.03 -37.36
C ALA A 14 -17.92 6.50 -37.27
N ASN A 15 -18.84 5.80 -37.88
CA ASN A 15 -20.22 6.27 -38.00
C ASN A 15 -21.14 5.78 -36.89
N GLY A 16 -20.80 4.72 -36.12
CA GLY A 16 -21.71 4.14 -35.13
C GLY A 16 -21.70 4.83 -33.76
N LEU A 17 -20.51 4.91 -33.10
CA LEU A 17 -20.42 5.47 -31.75
C LEU A 17 -20.65 6.99 -31.70
N VAL A 18 -20.18 7.70 -32.74
CA VAL A 18 -20.33 9.15 -32.82
C VAL A 18 -21.78 9.55 -33.15
N GLU A 19 -22.47 8.83 -34.04
CA GLU A 19 -23.88 9.09 -34.38
C GLU A 19 -24.79 8.87 -33.17
N ASP A 20 -24.59 7.81 -32.41
CA ASP A 20 -25.33 7.55 -31.17
C ASP A 20 -25.09 8.67 -30.14
N TYR A 21 -23.86 9.14 -30.02
CA TYR A 21 -23.49 10.22 -29.10
C TYR A 21 -24.15 11.55 -29.53
N LEU A 22 -24.07 11.91 -30.80
CA LEU A 22 -24.76 13.09 -31.37
C LEU A 22 -26.27 13.05 -31.14
N HIS A 23 -26.90 11.88 -31.30
CA HIS A 23 -28.33 11.71 -31.05
C HIS A 23 -28.71 11.94 -29.58
N GLN A 24 -27.80 11.59 -28.65
CA GLN A 24 -27.99 11.84 -27.22
C GLN A 24 -27.77 13.31 -26.87
N LEU A 25 -26.72 13.97 -27.44
CA LEU A 25 -26.49 15.40 -27.30
C LEU A 25 -27.64 16.26 -27.83
N GLY A 26 -28.25 15.86 -28.95
CA GLY A 26 -29.40 16.56 -29.54
C GLY A 26 -30.64 16.62 -28.65
N LYS A 27 -30.68 15.81 -27.57
CA LYS A 27 -31.68 15.89 -26.50
C LYS A 27 -31.33 16.90 -25.41
N GLY A 28 -30.08 17.44 -25.42
CA GLY A 28 -29.56 18.42 -24.47
C GLY A 28 -29.70 19.85 -24.94
N GLN A 29 -29.02 20.79 -24.29
CA GLN A 29 -29.06 22.21 -24.66
C GLN A 29 -28.17 22.46 -25.89
N PRO A 30 -28.71 22.93 -27.04
CA PRO A 30 -27.87 23.25 -28.20
C PRO A 30 -26.97 24.45 -27.89
N GLY A 31 -25.69 24.37 -28.28
CA GLY A 31 -24.74 25.48 -28.15
C GLY A 31 -23.80 25.42 -26.94
N THR A 32 -23.81 24.32 -26.17
CA THR A 32 -22.86 24.10 -25.12
C THR A 32 -21.56 23.48 -25.67
N PHE A 33 -20.40 23.83 -25.09
CA PHE A 33 -19.10 23.24 -25.45
C PHE A 33 -19.09 21.75 -25.17
N ASP A 34 -18.60 20.99 -26.13
CA ASP A 34 -18.32 19.57 -25.98
C ASP A 34 -16.83 19.29 -26.14
N ALA A 35 -16.28 18.39 -25.29
CA ALA A 35 -14.85 18.09 -25.27
C ALA A 35 -14.40 17.30 -26.52
N MET A 36 -15.28 16.55 -27.15
CA MET A 36 -15.00 15.70 -28.32
C MET A 36 -15.38 16.34 -29.64
N LEU A 37 -16.48 17.10 -29.66
CA LEU A 37 -17.04 17.70 -30.85
C LEU A 37 -16.82 19.22 -30.91
N ASP A 38 -16.68 19.75 -32.10
CA ASP A 38 -16.67 21.19 -32.33
C ASP A 38 -18.10 21.75 -32.46
N GLY A 39 -18.24 23.08 -32.65
CA GLY A 39 -19.55 23.74 -32.81
C GLY A 39 -20.32 23.33 -34.09
N GLN A 40 -19.70 22.59 -34.98
CA GLN A 40 -20.30 22.05 -36.21
C GLN A 40 -20.60 20.56 -36.10
N GLY A 41 -20.38 19.93 -34.93
CA GLY A 41 -20.57 18.51 -34.71
C GLY A 41 -19.45 17.62 -35.30
N GLN A 42 -18.31 18.22 -35.68
CA GLN A 42 -17.15 17.47 -36.18
C GLN A 42 -16.23 17.11 -35.03
N LEU A 43 -15.53 15.95 -35.15
CA LEU A 43 -14.56 15.51 -34.16
C LEU A 43 -13.38 16.48 -34.09
N ARG A 44 -13.05 16.92 -32.89
CA ARG A 44 -11.84 17.72 -32.60
C ARG A 44 -10.58 16.95 -32.94
N PRO A 45 -9.47 17.64 -33.26
CA PRO A 45 -8.16 17.00 -33.49
C PRO A 45 -7.78 16.05 -32.35
N GLY A 46 -7.23 14.89 -32.71
CA GLY A 46 -6.86 13.85 -31.72
C GLY A 46 -7.92 12.79 -31.45
N TRP A 47 -9.21 13.13 -31.55
CA TRP A 47 -10.30 12.19 -31.31
C TRP A 47 -10.55 11.23 -32.47
N GLN A 48 -10.27 11.64 -33.72
CA GLN A 48 -10.54 10.82 -34.90
C GLN A 48 -9.77 9.49 -34.90
N SER A 49 -8.46 9.53 -34.62
CA SER A 49 -7.61 8.34 -34.56
C SER A 49 -8.00 7.43 -33.38
N LEU A 50 -8.35 8.04 -32.26
CA LEU A 50 -8.74 7.32 -31.05
C LEU A 50 -10.05 6.54 -31.26
N LEU A 51 -11.09 7.22 -31.72
CA LEU A 51 -12.39 6.59 -31.99
C LEU A 51 -12.32 5.57 -33.11
N GLY A 52 -11.59 5.86 -34.21
CA GLY A 52 -11.36 4.89 -35.26
C GLY A 52 -10.71 3.59 -34.78
N SER A 53 -9.75 3.70 -33.85
CA SER A 53 -9.15 2.52 -33.20
C SER A 53 -10.13 1.77 -32.30
N LEU A 54 -10.93 2.48 -31.52
CA LEU A 54 -11.94 1.90 -30.62
C LEU A 54 -13.06 1.18 -31.39
N GLU A 55 -13.51 1.75 -32.48
CA GLU A 55 -14.53 1.14 -33.38
C GLU A 55 -13.97 -0.06 -34.14
N GLY A 56 -12.70 0.00 -34.58
CA GLY A 56 -12.02 -1.09 -35.22
C GLY A 56 -11.92 -2.37 -34.38
N LEU A 57 -12.00 -2.25 -33.05
CA LEU A 57 -12.06 -3.40 -32.13
C LEU A 57 -13.40 -4.15 -32.20
N GLY A 58 -14.47 -3.53 -32.66
CA GLY A 58 -15.82 -4.08 -32.60
C GLY A 58 -16.35 -4.27 -31.18
N PRO A 59 -17.62 -4.67 -30.97
CA PRO A 59 -18.20 -4.81 -29.62
C PRO A 59 -17.48 -5.83 -28.74
N THR A 60 -17.10 -6.97 -29.29
CA THR A 60 -16.39 -8.05 -28.56
C THR A 60 -15.00 -7.60 -28.13
N GLY A 61 -14.24 -6.92 -29.03
CA GLY A 61 -12.91 -6.42 -28.71
C GLY A 61 -12.95 -5.32 -27.65
N ARG A 62 -13.93 -4.41 -27.70
CA ARG A 62 -14.12 -3.39 -26.67
C ARG A 62 -14.45 -3.98 -25.29
N HIS A 63 -15.27 -5.04 -25.24
CA HIS A 63 -15.57 -5.76 -24.01
C HIS A 63 -14.31 -6.43 -23.43
N GLN A 64 -13.55 -7.12 -24.27
CA GLN A 64 -12.27 -7.73 -23.87
C GLN A 64 -11.26 -6.69 -23.35
N GLN A 65 -11.18 -5.52 -23.97
CA GLN A 65 -10.32 -4.43 -23.52
C GLN A 65 -10.75 -3.87 -22.16
N HIS A 66 -12.05 -3.72 -21.95
CA HIS A 66 -12.59 -3.30 -20.66
C HIS A 66 -12.23 -4.31 -19.56
N ASP A 67 -12.47 -5.60 -19.81
CA ASP A 67 -12.14 -6.68 -18.86
C ASP A 67 -10.64 -6.74 -18.56
N GLU A 68 -9.80 -6.54 -19.57
CA GLU A 68 -8.35 -6.49 -19.39
C GLU A 68 -7.93 -5.30 -18.51
N ILE A 69 -8.50 -4.11 -18.71
CA ILE A 69 -8.25 -2.94 -17.86
C ILE A 69 -8.67 -3.25 -16.42
N GLN A 70 -9.87 -3.83 -16.22
CA GLN A 70 -10.34 -4.18 -14.87
C GLN A 70 -9.45 -5.25 -14.22
N ARG A 71 -9.00 -6.23 -14.99
CA ARG A 71 -8.06 -7.25 -14.53
C ARG A 71 -6.73 -6.66 -14.10
N LEU A 72 -6.12 -5.78 -14.91
CA LEU A 72 -4.86 -5.12 -14.59
C LEU A 72 -4.97 -4.21 -13.35
N LEU A 73 -6.07 -3.47 -13.22
CA LEU A 73 -6.36 -2.67 -12.02
C LEU A 73 -6.43 -3.52 -10.76
N ALA A 74 -7.11 -4.65 -10.85
CA ALA A 74 -7.25 -5.58 -9.75
C ALA A 74 -5.91 -6.24 -9.38
N GLU A 75 -5.13 -6.68 -10.36
CA GLU A 75 -3.81 -7.30 -10.17
C GLU A 75 -2.79 -6.33 -9.56
N ASN A 76 -2.79 -5.07 -9.99
CA ASN A 76 -1.93 -4.04 -9.42
C ASN A 76 -2.43 -3.55 -8.04
N GLY A 77 -3.61 -4.03 -7.61
CA GLY A 77 -4.20 -3.67 -6.32
C GLY A 77 -4.53 -2.20 -6.19
N VAL A 78 -4.94 -1.58 -7.30
CA VAL A 78 -5.43 -0.19 -7.31
C VAL A 78 -6.78 -0.15 -6.61
N ILE A 79 -6.74 0.05 -5.30
CA ILE A 79 -7.92 0.01 -4.43
C ILE A 79 -7.99 1.33 -3.67
N PHE A 80 -9.18 1.87 -3.60
CA PHE A 80 -9.49 2.94 -2.68
C PHE A 80 -10.08 2.33 -1.39
N ASN A 81 -9.36 2.43 -0.28
CA ASN A 81 -9.84 1.94 1.01
C ASN A 81 -10.79 2.96 1.63
N MET A 82 -12.03 2.56 1.89
CA MET A 82 -12.93 3.30 2.79
C MET A 82 -12.83 2.72 4.19
N HIS A 83 -12.97 3.56 5.21
CA HIS A 83 -12.70 3.21 6.62
C HIS A 83 -13.49 1.99 7.16
N ASP A 84 -14.62 1.63 6.56
CA ASP A 84 -15.52 0.57 7.05
C ASP A 84 -15.66 -0.64 6.12
N GLU A 85 -14.96 -0.70 4.99
CA GLU A 85 -15.06 -1.83 4.07
C GLU A 85 -13.75 -2.64 4.06
N THR A 86 -13.77 -3.84 4.61
CA THR A 86 -12.69 -4.84 4.52
C THR A 86 -12.32 -5.18 3.07
N GLN A 87 -13.16 -4.79 2.13
CA GLN A 87 -13.03 -5.05 0.70
C GLN A 87 -12.82 -3.79 -0.14
N GLY A 88 -12.10 -2.79 0.14
CA GLY A 88 -11.92 -1.58 -0.68
C GLY A 88 -12.52 -1.65 -2.10
N ARG A 89 -13.13 -0.59 -2.60
CA ARG A 89 -13.78 -0.60 -3.92
C ARG A 89 -12.75 -0.51 -5.04
N SER A 90 -13.01 -1.25 -6.12
CA SER A 90 -12.17 -1.21 -7.32
C SER A 90 -12.25 0.15 -7.99
N TRP A 91 -11.10 0.67 -8.39
CA TRP A 91 -10.98 1.80 -9.28
C TRP A 91 -11.59 1.45 -10.66
N ARG A 92 -12.38 2.33 -11.25
CA ARG A 92 -13.02 2.09 -12.55
C ARG A 92 -12.41 3.03 -13.60
N LEU A 93 -11.56 2.50 -14.46
CA LEU A 93 -10.91 3.26 -15.51
C LEU A 93 -11.69 3.09 -16.82
N ASP A 94 -12.09 4.22 -17.42
CA ASP A 94 -12.73 4.27 -18.73
C ASP A 94 -11.69 3.93 -19.82
N PRO A 95 -11.97 2.99 -20.74
CA PRO A 95 -11.10 2.72 -21.88
C PRO A 95 -10.96 3.89 -22.86
N LEU A 96 -11.83 4.90 -22.77
CA LEU A 96 -11.76 6.12 -23.59
C LEU A 96 -11.07 7.23 -22.81
N PRO A 97 -9.80 7.63 -23.13
CA PRO A 97 -9.12 8.74 -22.48
C PRO A 97 -9.75 10.10 -22.83
N TRP A 98 -9.50 11.10 -21.99
CA TRP A 98 -9.84 12.48 -22.33
C TRP A 98 -8.70 13.12 -23.10
N VAL A 99 -8.96 13.51 -24.36
CA VAL A 99 -7.96 14.16 -25.22
C VAL A 99 -8.08 15.67 -25.13
N ILE A 100 -6.95 16.33 -24.82
CA ILE A 100 -6.81 17.79 -24.77
C ILE A 100 -5.73 18.18 -25.78
N ASP A 101 -6.04 19.12 -26.69
CA ASP A 101 -5.07 19.60 -27.65
C ASP A 101 -4.01 20.51 -27.03
N GLU A 102 -2.86 20.63 -27.68
CA GLU A 102 -1.72 21.37 -27.17
C GLU A 102 -2.03 22.86 -26.93
N PRO A 103 -2.76 23.60 -27.78
CA PRO A 103 -3.11 25.00 -27.51
C PRO A 103 -4.00 25.17 -26.29
N GLN A 104 -5.01 24.32 -26.11
CA GLN A 104 -5.86 24.36 -24.90
C GLN A 104 -5.06 24.04 -23.65
N TRP A 105 -4.13 23.09 -23.74
CA TRP A 105 -3.25 22.75 -22.64
C TRP A 105 -2.31 23.89 -22.27
N GLN A 106 -1.70 24.56 -23.25
CA GLN A 106 -0.79 25.69 -23.00
C GLN A 106 -1.49 26.85 -22.29
N ALA A 107 -2.75 27.14 -22.65
CA ALA A 107 -3.54 28.16 -22.00
C ALA A 107 -3.81 27.80 -20.51
N LEU A 108 -4.18 26.54 -20.25
CA LEU A 108 -4.38 26.02 -18.90
C LEU A 108 -3.07 26.04 -18.11
N GLU A 109 -1.97 25.59 -18.68
CA GLU A 109 -0.65 25.56 -18.08
C GLU A 109 -0.19 26.95 -17.60
N ALA A 110 -0.35 27.97 -18.45
CA ALA A 110 0.00 29.36 -18.10
C ALA A 110 -0.80 29.86 -16.88
N GLY A 111 -2.10 29.58 -16.83
CA GLY A 111 -2.95 29.97 -15.70
C GLY A 111 -2.62 29.22 -14.41
N LEU A 112 -2.29 27.92 -14.49
CA LEU A 112 -1.86 27.12 -13.34
C LEU A 112 -0.54 27.60 -12.74
N ILE A 113 0.44 27.97 -13.59
CA ILE A 113 1.73 28.53 -13.16
C ILE A 113 1.51 29.87 -12.45
N GLN A 114 0.72 30.80 -13.05
CA GLN A 114 0.40 32.08 -12.45
C GLN A 114 -0.26 31.89 -11.08
N ARG A 115 -1.23 30.97 -10.99
CA ARG A 115 -1.96 30.70 -9.74
C ARG A 115 -1.05 30.16 -8.65
N SER A 116 -0.12 29.27 -8.97
CA SER A 116 0.86 28.75 -7.99
C SER A 116 1.79 29.87 -7.47
N ARG A 117 2.18 30.81 -8.33
CA ARG A 117 2.96 32.01 -7.94
C ARG A 117 2.15 32.93 -7.02
N LEU A 118 0.89 33.18 -7.38
CA LEU A 118 -0.02 34.02 -6.59
C LEU A 118 -0.22 33.46 -5.19
N LEU A 119 -0.56 32.18 -5.07
CA LEU A 119 -0.79 31.53 -3.78
C LEU A 119 0.49 31.46 -2.93
N SER A 120 1.66 31.29 -3.57
CA SER A 120 2.94 31.35 -2.86
C SER A 120 3.20 32.75 -2.28
N ALA A 121 2.95 33.84 -3.03
CA ALA A 121 3.09 35.21 -2.55
C ALA A 121 2.05 35.52 -1.45
N LEU A 122 0.85 35.02 -1.57
CA LEU A 122 -0.21 35.15 -0.57
C LEU A 122 0.17 34.49 0.78
N TYR A 123 0.74 33.28 0.75
CA TYR A 123 1.27 32.61 1.95
C TYR A 123 2.34 33.45 2.62
N ASP A 124 3.28 33.99 1.82
CA ASP A 124 4.39 34.80 2.32
C ASP A 124 3.91 36.07 3.03
N ASP A 125 2.80 36.65 2.58
CA ASP A 125 2.22 37.82 3.28
C ASP A 125 1.44 37.37 4.54
N ILE A 126 0.55 36.39 4.44
CA ILE A 126 -0.32 35.94 5.56
C ILE A 126 0.51 35.51 6.77
N TYR A 127 1.55 34.70 6.56
CA TYR A 127 2.42 34.20 7.63
C TYR A 127 3.70 35.00 7.85
N GLY A 128 3.87 36.09 7.08
CA GLY A 128 4.98 37.03 7.17
C GLY A 128 4.56 38.44 7.63
N PRO A 129 4.69 39.44 6.75
CA PRO A 129 4.49 40.84 7.13
C PRO A 129 3.04 41.25 7.34
N LYS A 130 2.05 40.48 6.81
CA LYS A 130 0.60 40.70 6.96
C LYS A 130 0.10 42.02 6.34
N THR A 131 0.75 42.50 5.29
CA THR A 131 0.42 43.78 4.66
C THR A 131 -0.97 43.77 4.00
N LEU A 132 -1.44 42.62 3.54
CA LEU A 132 -2.78 42.45 2.97
C LEU A 132 -3.89 42.60 4.01
N PHE A 133 -3.66 42.14 5.25
CA PHE A 133 -4.59 42.38 6.36
C PHE A 133 -4.64 43.85 6.75
N GLU A 134 -3.48 44.52 6.86
CA GLU A 134 -3.39 45.94 7.21
C GLU A 134 -4.03 46.81 6.13
N ALA A 135 -3.90 46.42 4.85
CA ALA A 135 -4.52 47.14 3.73
C ALA A 135 -6.03 46.84 3.56
N GLY A 136 -6.61 45.93 4.33
CA GLY A 136 -8.01 45.51 4.23
C GLY A 136 -8.34 44.75 2.93
N LEU A 137 -7.34 44.12 2.30
CA LEU A 137 -7.49 43.42 1.03
C LEU A 137 -7.88 41.92 1.23
N LEU A 138 -7.93 41.45 2.48
CA LEU A 138 -8.34 40.08 2.83
C LEU A 138 -9.58 40.11 3.72
N PRO A 139 -10.46 39.06 3.62
CA PRO A 139 -11.61 38.88 4.48
C PRO A 139 -11.13 38.46 5.89
N THR A 140 -10.67 39.39 6.67
CA THR A 140 -9.94 39.15 7.94
C THR A 140 -10.78 38.33 8.93
N GLN A 141 -12.07 38.65 9.06
CA GLN A 141 -12.95 37.99 10.04
C GLN A 141 -13.14 36.52 9.68
N GLU A 142 -13.40 36.23 8.41
CA GLU A 142 -13.64 34.86 7.92
C GLU A 142 -12.36 34.03 7.96
N LEU A 143 -11.21 34.63 7.63
CA LEU A 143 -9.93 33.92 7.69
C LEU A 143 -9.49 33.64 9.14
N LEU A 144 -9.69 34.60 10.06
CA LEU A 144 -9.41 34.38 11.48
C LEU A 144 -10.34 33.33 12.12
N ALA A 145 -11.57 33.19 11.62
CA ALA A 145 -12.52 32.15 12.05
C ALA A 145 -12.26 30.79 11.40
N SER A 146 -11.42 30.73 10.36
CA SER A 146 -11.13 29.51 9.63
C SER A 146 -10.24 28.56 10.45
N ALA A 147 -10.63 27.28 10.52
CA ALA A 147 -9.80 26.22 11.10
C ALA A 147 -8.49 25.99 10.33
N HIS A 148 -8.38 26.53 9.12
CA HIS A 148 -7.19 26.41 8.28
C HIS A 148 -6.10 27.46 8.59
N LEU A 149 -6.41 28.52 9.34
CA LEU A 149 -5.41 29.48 9.79
C LEU A 149 -4.71 28.96 11.03
N ILE A 150 -3.47 28.56 10.86
CA ILE A 150 -2.65 27.94 11.91
C ILE A 150 -1.64 28.98 12.42
N LEU A 151 -2.00 29.69 13.48
CA LEU A 151 -1.18 30.77 14.04
C LEU A 151 0.26 30.37 14.38
N PRO A 152 0.56 29.17 14.92
CA PRO A 152 1.94 28.74 15.15
C PRO A 152 2.84 28.71 13.90
N CYS A 153 2.24 28.67 12.69
CA CYS A 153 3.00 28.74 11.43
C CYS A 153 3.50 30.14 11.09
N HIS A 154 3.16 31.17 11.87
CA HIS A 154 3.69 32.53 11.65
C HIS A 154 5.22 32.54 11.71
N GLN A 155 5.87 33.05 10.65
CA GLN A 155 7.33 33.09 10.49
C GLN A 155 8.02 31.73 10.73
N SER A 156 7.32 30.63 10.48
CA SER A 156 7.87 29.29 10.66
C SER A 156 8.69 28.81 9.46
N LEU A 157 8.50 29.40 8.28
CA LEU A 157 9.27 29.07 7.09
C LEU A 157 10.45 30.05 6.95
N PRO A 158 11.69 29.59 6.79
CA PRO A 158 12.82 30.46 6.49
C PRO A 158 12.57 31.34 5.25
N ASN A 159 12.94 32.61 5.31
CA ASN A 159 12.61 33.65 4.31
C ASN A 159 13.13 33.35 2.90
N ASP A 160 14.15 32.51 2.78
CA ASP A 160 14.73 32.06 1.51
C ASP A 160 14.03 30.87 0.90
N ARG A 161 13.01 30.31 1.56
CA ARG A 161 12.32 29.09 1.13
C ARG A 161 10.94 29.35 0.55
N ALA A 162 10.54 28.51 -0.39
CA ALA A 162 9.25 28.57 -1.02
C ALA A 162 8.20 27.75 -0.24
N PRO A 163 7.01 28.29 0.04
CA PRO A 163 5.97 27.57 0.79
C PRO A 163 5.29 26.48 -0.03
N ILE A 164 5.15 26.70 -1.35
CA ILE A 164 4.46 25.78 -2.25
C ILE A 164 5.49 25.17 -3.19
N VAL A 165 5.64 23.86 -3.08
CA VAL A 165 6.52 23.04 -3.92
C VAL A 165 5.70 22.14 -4.86
N PHE A 166 4.55 21.70 -4.39
CA PHE A 166 3.64 20.85 -5.12
C PHE A 166 2.19 21.33 -4.97
N HIS A 167 1.48 21.51 -6.08
CA HIS A 167 0.15 22.07 -6.10
C HIS A 167 -0.78 21.22 -6.97
N GLY A 168 -1.86 20.72 -6.42
CA GLY A 168 -2.96 20.12 -7.14
C GLY A 168 -4.08 21.13 -7.36
N VAL A 169 -4.63 21.22 -8.56
CA VAL A 169 -5.70 22.15 -8.89
C VAL A 169 -6.84 21.39 -9.55
N ASP A 170 -8.03 21.44 -8.94
CA ASP A 170 -9.24 20.88 -9.50
C ASP A 170 -9.88 21.89 -10.43
N VAL A 171 -10.05 21.54 -11.70
CA VAL A 171 -10.59 22.40 -12.75
C VAL A 171 -11.71 21.71 -13.51
N ILE A 172 -12.60 22.53 -14.09
CA ILE A 172 -13.62 22.10 -15.08
C ILE A 172 -13.52 23.00 -16.31
N GLN A 173 -14.04 22.50 -17.45
CA GLN A 173 -14.40 23.37 -18.56
C GLN A 173 -15.86 23.79 -18.40
N ASP A 174 -16.14 25.09 -18.60
CA ASP A 174 -17.49 25.58 -18.60
C ASP A 174 -18.18 25.37 -19.96
N THR A 175 -19.47 25.72 -20.09
CA THR A 175 -20.25 25.60 -21.32
C THR A 175 -19.72 26.44 -22.48
N GLN A 176 -18.77 27.32 -22.27
CA GLN A 176 -18.07 28.09 -23.30
C GLN A 176 -16.66 27.49 -23.60
N GLY A 177 -16.31 26.39 -22.98
CA GLY A 177 -14.98 25.76 -23.11
C GLY A 177 -13.86 26.45 -22.34
N GLN A 178 -14.20 27.39 -21.46
CA GLN A 178 -13.22 28.09 -20.64
C GLN A 178 -12.90 27.27 -19.39
N TRP A 179 -11.63 27.26 -19.01
CA TRP A 179 -11.21 26.61 -17.79
C TRP A 179 -11.57 27.42 -16.55
N ARG A 180 -12.15 26.75 -15.54
CA ARG A 180 -12.53 27.32 -14.24
C ARG A 180 -11.94 26.48 -13.13
N VAL A 181 -11.41 27.13 -12.08
CA VAL A 181 -10.89 26.43 -10.90
C VAL A 181 -12.01 26.15 -9.92
N MET A 182 -12.12 24.90 -9.50
CA MET A 182 -13.05 24.47 -8.46
C MET A 182 -12.43 24.50 -7.07
N ALA A 183 -11.15 24.09 -6.96
CA ALA A 183 -10.44 24.06 -5.69
C ALA A 183 -8.92 24.00 -5.91
N ASP A 184 -8.18 24.59 -5.00
CA ASP A 184 -6.75 24.38 -4.83
C ASP A 184 -6.51 23.26 -3.81
N ARG A 185 -5.45 22.47 -3.98
CA ARG A 185 -5.04 21.36 -3.11
C ARG A 185 -3.55 21.52 -2.80
N LEU A 186 -3.25 21.93 -1.57
CA LEU A 186 -1.89 22.30 -1.16
C LEU A 186 -1.39 21.52 0.06
N GLN A 187 -2.30 21.13 0.97
CA GLN A 187 -1.90 20.44 2.20
C GLN A 187 -1.31 19.06 1.90
N ALA A 188 -2.07 18.23 1.19
CA ALA A 188 -1.66 16.87 0.82
C ALA A 188 -2.23 16.52 -0.56
N PRO A 189 -1.78 17.15 -1.66
CA PRO A 189 -2.29 16.90 -3.00
C PRO A 189 -2.13 15.42 -3.37
N SER A 190 -3.24 14.78 -3.76
CA SER A 190 -3.28 13.36 -4.13
C SER A 190 -3.84 13.19 -5.54
N GLY A 191 -3.52 12.06 -6.18
CA GLY A 191 -3.98 11.71 -7.51
C GLY A 191 -2.86 11.61 -8.56
N THR A 192 -1.66 12.08 -8.26
CA THR A 192 -0.51 12.05 -9.18
C THR A 192 -0.08 10.61 -9.50
N GLY A 193 0.00 9.77 -8.47
CA GLY A 193 0.34 8.35 -8.62
C GLY A 193 -0.74 7.61 -9.39
N LEU A 194 -2.01 7.95 -9.14
CA LEU A 194 -3.14 7.37 -9.85
C LEU A 194 -3.19 7.80 -11.32
N ALA A 195 -2.88 9.06 -11.63
CA ALA A 195 -2.78 9.54 -13.01
C ALA A 195 -1.67 8.82 -13.79
N LEU A 196 -0.52 8.57 -13.15
CA LEU A 196 0.56 7.81 -13.74
C LEU A 196 0.17 6.35 -13.97
N GLU A 197 -0.46 5.72 -12.98
CA GLU A 197 -0.93 4.33 -13.09
C GLU A 197 -1.97 4.18 -14.19
N ASN A 198 -2.96 5.09 -14.28
CA ASN A 198 -3.92 5.10 -15.39
C ASN A 198 -3.21 5.14 -16.75
N ARG A 199 -2.19 5.99 -16.91
CA ARG A 199 -1.40 6.08 -18.14
C ARG A 199 -0.67 4.78 -18.46
N ILE A 200 -0.09 4.12 -17.47
CA ILE A 200 0.62 2.84 -17.63
C ILE A 200 -0.36 1.73 -18.01
N LEU A 201 -1.50 1.66 -17.35
CA LEU A 201 -2.55 0.68 -17.64
C LEU A 201 -3.12 0.87 -19.05
N MET A 202 -3.42 2.12 -19.44
CA MET A 202 -3.89 2.42 -20.79
C MET A 202 -2.85 2.07 -21.85
N ALA A 203 -1.59 2.35 -21.61
CA ALA A 203 -0.51 1.97 -22.53
C ALA A 203 -0.32 0.45 -22.68
N ARG A 204 -0.61 -0.32 -21.64
CA ARG A 204 -0.56 -1.80 -21.65
C ARG A 204 -1.81 -2.41 -22.30
N ALA A 205 -2.99 -1.91 -21.94
CA ALA A 205 -4.26 -2.44 -22.44
C ALA A 205 -4.53 -2.03 -23.89
N LEU A 206 -4.09 -0.84 -24.31
CA LEU A 206 -4.35 -0.24 -25.63
C LEU A 206 -3.04 0.17 -26.33
N PRO A 207 -2.09 -0.77 -26.55
CA PRO A 207 -0.73 -0.44 -27.00
C PRO A 207 -0.70 0.23 -28.39
N ASP A 208 -1.58 -0.17 -29.29
CA ASP A 208 -1.62 0.38 -30.63
C ASP A 208 -2.18 1.81 -30.66
N MET A 209 -3.21 2.07 -29.85
CA MET A 209 -3.76 3.42 -29.69
C MET A 209 -2.71 4.36 -29.09
N TYR A 210 -2.04 3.91 -28.01
CA TYR A 210 -1.02 4.69 -27.32
C TYR A 210 0.22 4.98 -28.20
N ARG A 211 0.67 3.99 -28.98
CA ARG A 211 1.84 4.12 -29.87
C ARG A 211 1.61 5.10 -31.00
N ASN A 212 0.38 5.12 -31.52
CA ASN A 212 0.03 5.94 -32.68
C ASN A 212 -0.36 7.38 -32.33
N ALA A 213 -0.57 7.67 -31.03
CA ALA A 213 -0.93 9.01 -30.57
C ALA A 213 0.37 9.79 -30.16
N PRO A 214 0.62 10.98 -30.76
CA PRO A 214 1.72 11.85 -30.33
C PRO A 214 1.35 12.51 -28.99
N LEU A 215 1.73 11.90 -27.87
CA LEU A 215 1.37 12.32 -26.52
C LEU A 215 2.54 12.88 -25.73
N LYS A 216 2.28 13.91 -24.93
CA LYS A 216 3.22 14.39 -23.90
C LYS A 216 3.36 13.32 -22.80
N ARG A 217 4.59 13.11 -22.31
CA ARG A 217 4.92 12.07 -21.35
C ARG A 217 4.89 12.56 -19.90
N LEU A 218 4.30 11.79 -18.98
CA LEU A 218 4.19 12.13 -17.56
C LEU A 218 5.49 11.92 -16.77
N ALA A 219 6.31 10.96 -17.17
CA ALA A 219 7.51 10.55 -16.41
C ALA A 219 8.50 11.69 -16.15
N GLY A 220 8.65 12.62 -17.12
CA GLY A 220 9.52 13.79 -16.97
C GLY A 220 9.11 14.74 -15.84
N PHE A 221 7.82 14.85 -15.57
CA PHE A 221 7.30 15.66 -14.48
C PHE A 221 7.67 15.10 -13.09
N LEU A 222 7.51 13.78 -12.90
CA LEU A 222 7.88 13.14 -11.62
C LEU A 222 9.39 13.14 -11.39
N ASP A 223 10.20 12.99 -12.46
CA ASP A 223 11.65 13.18 -12.37
C ASP A 223 12.02 14.60 -11.93
N LEU A 224 11.35 15.60 -12.51
CA LEU A 224 11.55 16.99 -12.10
C LEU A 224 11.15 17.21 -10.64
N HIS A 225 9.98 16.69 -10.23
CA HIS A 225 9.51 16.80 -8.84
C HIS A 225 10.52 16.20 -7.85
N HIS A 226 11.03 15.00 -8.14
CA HIS A 226 12.06 14.40 -7.29
C HIS A 226 13.35 15.22 -7.22
N ARG A 227 13.80 15.79 -8.35
CA ARG A 227 14.96 16.72 -8.34
C ARG A 227 14.69 17.97 -7.53
N THR A 228 13.44 18.45 -7.54
CA THR A 228 13.03 19.59 -6.73
C THR A 228 13.09 19.23 -5.24
N LEU A 229 12.60 18.06 -4.83
CA LEU A 229 12.71 17.59 -3.45
C LEU A 229 14.18 17.52 -3.00
N ILE A 230 15.08 16.97 -3.82
CA ILE A 230 16.52 16.93 -3.52
C ILE A 230 17.06 18.36 -3.29
N ALA A 231 16.67 19.32 -4.15
CA ALA A 231 17.15 20.70 -4.06
C ALA A 231 16.62 21.48 -2.85
N MET A 232 15.58 20.94 -2.16
CA MET A 232 15.04 21.54 -0.94
C MET A 232 15.92 21.30 0.30
N ALA A 233 16.80 20.32 0.29
CA ALA A 233 17.63 19.99 1.45
C ALA A 233 18.45 21.20 1.91
N TYR A 234 18.39 21.52 3.22
CA TYR A 234 19.13 22.67 3.80
C TYR A 234 20.63 22.43 3.85
N GLN A 235 21.02 21.18 4.09
CA GLN A 235 22.41 20.79 4.08
C GLN A 235 22.77 20.30 2.67
N HIS A 236 23.80 20.86 2.07
CA HIS A 236 24.34 20.41 0.80
C HIS A 236 25.05 19.05 0.97
N ARG A 237 24.28 18.01 1.24
CA ARG A 237 24.78 16.63 1.22
C ARG A 237 24.70 16.12 -0.22
N ASP A 238 25.69 15.33 -0.65
CA ASP A 238 25.68 14.73 -1.98
C ASP A 238 24.48 13.80 -2.20
N ASN A 239 23.93 13.22 -1.13
CA ASN A 239 22.75 12.35 -1.15
C ASN A 239 21.85 12.65 0.06
N PRO A 240 20.92 13.60 -0.01
CA PRO A 240 20.00 13.89 1.07
C PRO A 240 18.98 12.77 1.30
N THR A 241 18.61 12.54 2.55
CA THR A 241 17.58 11.56 2.91
C THR A 241 16.19 12.18 2.71
N LEU A 242 15.47 11.63 1.72
CA LEU A 242 14.09 11.98 1.41
C LEU A 242 13.14 10.90 1.92
N ILE A 243 12.03 11.31 2.51
CA ILE A 243 10.98 10.38 2.96
C ILE A 243 9.60 10.86 2.52
N LEU A 244 8.65 9.92 2.42
CA LEU A 244 7.23 10.20 2.26
C LEU A 244 6.50 9.91 3.57
N LEU A 245 5.97 10.95 4.21
CA LEU A 245 5.18 10.83 5.44
C LEU A 245 3.73 10.50 5.11
N THR A 246 3.27 9.33 5.56
CA THR A 246 1.90 8.82 5.36
C THR A 246 1.14 8.67 6.68
N PRO A 247 -0.19 8.84 6.69
CA PRO A 247 -1.03 8.44 7.82
C PRO A 247 -1.10 6.92 8.08
N GLY A 248 -0.49 6.11 7.17
CA GLY A 248 -0.45 4.66 7.30
C GLY A 248 -1.54 3.92 6.50
N PRO A 249 -1.59 2.56 6.63
CA PRO A 249 -2.46 1.69 5.83
C PRO A 249 -3.97 1.91 6.01
N GLY A 250 -4.38 2.60 7.07
CA GLY A 250 -5.76 3.04 7.28
C GLY A 250 -6.20 4.20 6.40
N SER A 251 -5.26 4.89 5.74
CA SER A 251 -5.59 5.97 4.82
C SER A 251 -6.22 5.44 3.54
N PRO A 252 -7.34 6.03 3.06
CA PRO A 252 -7.91 5.68 1.76
C PRO A 252 -6.93 5.87 0.59
N ARG A 253 -5.92 6.72 0.77
CA ARG A 253 -4.91 7.07 -0.25
C ARG A 253 -3.60 6.29 -0.11
N TYR A 254 -3.54 5.31 0.80
CA TYR A 254 -2.30 4.60 1.10
C TYR A 254 -1.69 3.88 -0.11
N PHE A 255 -2.53 3.37 -1.01
CA PHE A 255 -2.06 2.82 -2.28
C PHE A 255 -1.18 3.82 -3.04
N GLU A 256 -1.68 5.05 -3.21
CA GLU A 256 -0.96 6.11 -3.93
C GLU A 256 0.34 6.47 -3.20
N HIS A 257 0.32 6.55 -1.85
CA HIS A 257 1.51 6.87 -1.06
C HIS A 257 2.61 5.81 -1.26
N ALA A 258 2.28 4.52 -1.18
CA ALA A 258 3.22 3.42 -1.42
C ALA A 258 3.72 3.42 -2.88
N TYR A 259 2.83 3.67 -3.83
CA TYR A 259 3.16 3.74 -5.25
C TYR A 259 4.14 4.88 -5.56
N LEU A 260 3.89 6.09 -5.02
CA LEU A 260 4.77 7.25 -5.18
C LEU A 260 6.12 7.04 -4.48
N ALA A 261 6.13 6.47 -3.28
CA ALA A 261 7.36 6.16 -2.56
C ALA A 261 8.27 5.23 -3.38
N ASN A 262 7.70 4.16 -3.93
CA ASN A 262 8.39 3.25 -4.85
C ASN A 262 8.88 3.96 -6.12
N TYR A 263 8.00 4.72 -6.77
CA TYR A 263 8.33 5.39 -8.03
C TYR A 263 9.43 6.43 -7.86
N LEU A 264 9.39 7.21 -6.77
CA LEU A 264 10.40 8.22 -6.43
C LEU A 264 11.64 7.63 -5.75
N ASN A 265 11.61 6.34 -5.39
CA ASN A 265 12.67 5.65 -4.64
C ASN A 265 13.00 6.37 -3.33
N ILE A 266 11.98 6.67 -2.53
CA ILE A 266 12.07 7.28 -1.20
C ILE A 266 11.38 6.40 -0.17
N ALA A 267 11.82 6.46 1.10
CA ALA A 267 11.24 5.63 2.15
C ALA A 267 9.81 6.08 2.50
N LEU A 268 8.88 5.11 2.59
CA LEU A 268 7.51 5.34 3.08
C LEU A 268 7.50 5.19 4.60
N VAL A 269 7.15 6.27 5.31
CA VAL A 269 7.22 6.33 6.78
C VAL A 269 5.94 6.86 7.39
N GLU A 270 5.66 6.45 8.63
CA GLU A 270 4.59 6.98 9.48
C GLU A 270 5.18 7.91 10.54
N GLY A 271 4.36 8.74 11.19
CA GLY A 271 4.83 9.67 12.22
C GLY A 271 5.60 8.98 13.36
N GLN A 272 5.19 7.78 13.75
CA GLN A 272 5.86 6.98 14.78
C GLN A 272 7.28 6.51 14.40
N ASP A 273 7.60 6.45 13.09
CA ASP A 273 8.94 6.09 12.62
C ASP A 273 9.93 7.24 12.81
N LEU A 274 9.45 8.44 13.12
CA LEU A 274 10.24 9.66 13.20
C LEU A 274 10.39 10.15 14.64
N VAL A 275 11.46 10.89 14.87
CA VAL A 275 11.71 11.58 16.15
C VAL A 275 12.45 12.89 15.89
N VAL A 276 12.10 13.95 16.62
CA VAL A 276 12.83 15.21 16.59
C VAL A 276 13.80 15.24 17.76
N ARG A 277 15.09 15.50 17.46
CA ARG A 277 16.16 15.72 18.45
C ARG A 277 17.01 16.90 17.99
N ASP A 278 17.25 17.83 18.87
CA ASP A 278 18.08 19.02 18.60
C ASP A 278 17.65 19.76 17.32
N THR A 279 16.32 19.95 17.15
CA THR A 279 15.70 20.56 15.97
C THR A 279 15.92 19.81 14.64
N GLN A 280 16.49 18.61 14.66
CA GLN A 280 16.67 17.75 13.51
C GLN A 280 15.66 16.60 13.56
N VAL A 281 15.09 16.24 12.39
CA VAL A 281 14.25 15.06 12.27
C VAL A 281 15.10 13.83 11.97
N TRP A 282 14.79 12.72 12.66
CA TRP A 282 15.51 11.46 12.54
C TRP A 282 14.53 10.32 12.24
N LEU A 283 14.88 9.46 11.30
CA LEU A 283 14.19 8.21 11.01
C LEU A 283 14.76 7.10 11.90
N ARG A 284 13.88 6.33 12.54
CA ARG A 284 14.22 5.14 13.32
C ARG A 284 14.42 3.95 12.39
N THR A 285 15.65 3.51 12.25
CA THR A 285 16.03 2.37 11.42
C THR A 285 16.68 1.26 12.25
N LEU A 286 16.83 0.08 11.69
CA LEU A 286 17.57 -1.03 12.31
C LEU A 286 19.04 -0.67 12.60
N GLY A 287 19.62 0.24 11.82
CA GLY A 287 20.99 0.74 12.02
C GLY A 287 21.10 1.87 13.04
N GLY A 288 19.97 2.32 13.62
CA GLY A 288 19.90 3.45 14.54
C GLY A 288 19.14 4.64 13.95
N LEU A 289 19.46 5.84 14.41
CA LEU A 289 18.83 7.07 13.93
C LEU A 289 19.51 7.59 12.67
N GLN A 290 18.74 7.76 11.60
CA GLN A 290 19.19 8.34 10.34
C GLN A 290 18.60 9.75 10.19
N PRO A 291 19.40 10.80 9.88
CA PRO A 291 18.87 12.15 9.71
C PRO A 291 18.01 12.22 8.45
N VAL A 292 16.88 12.97 8.55
CA VAL A 292 15.96 13.25 7.45
C VAL A 292 16.13 14.69 7.01
N ASP A 293 16.37 14.89 5.71
CA ASP A 293 16.60 16.22 5.14
C ASP A 293 15.31 16.82 4.54
N VAL A 294 14.47 15.99 3.91
CA VAL A 294 13.25 16.44 3.23
C VAL A 294 12.09 15.46 3.49
N ILE A 295 10.93 15.99 3.80
CA ILE A 295 9.69 15.25 3.97
C ILE A 295 8.68 15.64 2.88
N LEU A 296 8.32 14.70 2.00
CA LEU A 296 7.12 14.76 1.19
C LEU A 296 5.94 14.32 2.06
N ARG A 297 5.11 15.27 2.50
CA ARG A 297 4.02 14.95 3.43
C ARG A 297 2.69 14.66 2.73
N HIS A 298 2.04 13.61 3.15
CA HIS A 298 0.66 13.29 2.79
C HIS A 298 -0.25 13.27 4.04
N CYS A 299 0.00 14.20 4.94
CA CYS A 299 -0.76 14.45 6.16
C CYS A 299 -1.17 15.91 6.18
N ASP A 300 -2.42 16.21 6.52
CA ASP A 300 -2.93 17.58 6.57
C ASP A 300 -2.26 18.38 7.70
N ASP A 301 -2.15 19.69 7.50
CA ASP A 301 -1.38 20.60 8.35
C ASP A 301 -1.61 20.38 9.85
N ALA A 302 -2.86 20.37 10.29
CA ALA A 302 -3.21 20.27 11.69
C ALA A 302 -2.72 18.98 12.37
N TYR A 303 -2.57 17.89 11.62
CA TYR A 303 -2.18 16.59 12.15
C TYR A 303 -0.67 16.35 12.17
N CYS A 304 0.13 17.28 11.60
CA CYS A 304 1.57 17.06 11.42
C CYS A 304 2.39 17.18 12.71
N ASP A 305 1.94 17.94 13.71
CA ASP A 305 2.67 18.12 14.98
C ASP A 305 1.71 18.14 16.18
N PRO A 306 1.70 17.11 17.04
CA PRO A 306 0.83 17.07 18.21
C PRO A 306 1.24 18.04 19.32
N LEU A 307 2.46 18.62 19.31
CA LEU A 307 2.89 19.57 20.35
C LEU A 307 2.40 21.00 20.10
N GLU A 308 2.50 21.46 18.86
CA GLU A 308 2.18 22.85 18.52
C GLU A 308 0.85 23.01 17.76
N LEU A 309 0.30 21.91 17.18
CA LEU A 309 -0.90 21.94 16.36
C LEU A 309 -2.04 21.17 17.02
N ARG A 310 -2.37 20.00 16.53
CA ARG A 310 -3.50 19.20 17.04
C ARG A 310 -3.04 18.14 18.05
N GLY A 311 -3.30 18.38 19.34
CA GLY A 311 -2.76 17.60 20.45
C GLY A 311 -3.19 16.13 20.54
N ASP A 312 -4.30 15.74 19.89
CA ASP A 312 -4.76 14.37 19.81
C ASP A 312 -4.27 13.61 18.57
N SER A 313 -3.42 14.24 17.74
CA SER A 313 -2.89 13.62 16.54
C SER A 313 -1.90 12.50 16.85
N GLN A 314 -2.13 11.32 16.30
CA GLN A 314 -1.21 10.18 16.28
C GLN A 314 -0.49 10.02 14.94
N LEU A 315 -0.76 10.92 13.96
CA LEU A 315 -0.25 10.83 12.59
C LEU A 315 1.02 11.64 12.39
N GLY A 316 1.24 12.64 13.22
CA GLY A 316 2.33 13.60 13.11
C GLY A 316 3.57 13.24 13.92
N VAL A 317 4.51 14.16 13.92
CA VAL A 317 5.80 14.04 14.61
C VAL A 317 5.93 15.14 15.65
N PRO A 318 6.01 14.84 16.95
CA PRO A 318 6.16 15.85 17.97
C PRO A 318 7.40 16.74 17.73
N GLY A 319 7.18 18.06 17.62
CA GLY A 319 8.24 19.05 17.38
C GLY A 319 8.62 19.26 15.91
N LEU A 320 7.82 18.75 14.96
CA LEU A 320 8.08 18.90 13.53
C LEU A 320 8.07 20.37 13.09
N LEU A 321 7.11 21.17 13.60
CA LEU A 321 7.02 22.60 13.28
C LEU A 321 8.26 23.36 13.77
N GLN A 322 8.76 23.02 14.95
CA GLN A 322 10.00 23.60 15.47
C GLN A 322 11.21 23.22 14.62
N ALA A 323 11.29 21.95 14.18
CA ALA A 323 12.37 21.49 13.30
C ALA A 323 12.33 22.23 11.94
N MET A 324 11.14 22.45 11.36
CA MET A 324 10.97 23.25 10.13
C MET A 324 11.41 24.70 10.35
N ARG A 325 10.98 25.32 11.46
CA ARG A 325 11.31 26.72 11.83
C ARG A 325 12.82 26.92 12.00
N ALA A 326 13.51 25.93 12.53
CA ALA A 326 14.96 25.96 12.73
C ALA A 326 15.75 25.60 11.45
N GLY A 327 15.11 25.21 10.36
CA GLY A 327 15.77 24.73 9.14
C GLY A 327 16.42 23.35 9.29
N GLY A 328 15.97 22.56 10.26
CA GLY A 328 16.44 21.18 10.47
C GLY A 328 15.84 20.17 9.49
N VAL A 329 14.71 20.50 8.84
CA VAL A 329 14.06 19.68 7.83
C VAL A 329 13.27 20.56 6.87
N ALA A 330 13.21 20.16 5.59
CA ALA A 330 12.37 20.83 4.58
C ALA A 330 11.08 20.01 4.37
N LEU A 331 9.94 20.71 4.24
CA LEU A 331 8.63 20.08 4.01
C LEU A 331 8.07 20.45 2.63
N SER A 332 7.56 19.52 1.90
CA SER A 332 6.78 19.73 0.68
C SER A 332 5.30 19.41 0.96
N ASN A 333 4.38 20.38 1.12
CA ASN A 333 4.60 21.84 1.21
C ASN A 333 4.83 22.27 2.67
N ALA A 334 5.12 23.55 2.89
CA ALA A 334 5.22 24.14 4.21
C ALA A 334 3.92 23.93 5.02
N LEU A 335 4.02 23.89 6.35
CA LEU A 335 2.84 23.88 7.23
C LEU A 335 2.11 25.22 7.16
N GLY A 336 0.80 25.21 7.26
CA GLY A 336 -0.06 26.37 7.17
C GLY A 336 -0.58 26.68 5.76
N VAL A 337 -0.15 25.95 4.71
CA VAL A 337 -0.67 26.19 3.34
C VAL A 337 -2.17 25.91 3.22
N GLY A 338 -2.78 25.22 4.18
CA GLY A 338 -4.21 24.94 4.20
C GLY A 338 -5.10 26.17 4.17
N ILE A 339 -4.62 27.31 4.67
CA ILE A 339 -5.39 28.57 4.60
C ILE A 339 -5.66 29.00 3.15
N LEU A 340 -4.77 28.67 2.23
CA LEU A 340 -4.90 29.00 0.81
C LEU A 340 -5.98 28.17 0.10
N GLU A 341 -6.42 27.06 0.70
CA GLU A 341 -7.55 26.24 0.23
C GLU A 341 -8.91 26.77 0.70
N ALA A 342 -8.94 27.84 1.52
CA ALA A 342 -10.16 28.40 2.07
C ALA A 342 -11.07 28.95 0.96
N PRO A 343 -12.32 28.50 0.82
CA PRO A 343 -13.22 28.93 -0.26
C PRO A 343 -13.45 30.44 -0.28
N VAL A 344 -13.39 31.10 0.86
CA VAL A 344 -13.58 32.56 0.98
C VAL A 344 -12.54 33.36 0.20
N LEU A 345 -11.36 32.80 -0.08
CA LEU A 345 -10.32 33.49 -0.85
C LEU A 345 -10.65 33.58 -2.34
N ALA A 346 -11.52 32.71 -2.85
CA ALA A 346 -11.80 32.59 -4.27
C ALA A 346 -12.20 33.91 -4.93
N ASP A 347 -13.06 34.69 -4.28
CA ASP A 347 -13.56 35.97 -4.76
C ASP A 347 -12.53 37.09 -4.72
N TYR A 348 -11.51 36.96 -3.89
CA TYR A 348 -10.43 37.94 -3.71
C TYR A 348 -9.24 37.71 -4.64
N LEU A 349 -9.07 36.51 -5.19
CA LEU A 349 -7.91 36.18 -6.02
C LEU A 349 -7.69 37.06 -7.22
N PRO A 350 -8.70 37.56 -7.97
CA PRO A 350 -8.46 38.51 -9.07
C PRO A 350 -7.78 39.78 -8.61
N MET A 351 -8.29 40.42 -7.56
CA MET A 351 -7.72 41.64 -6.97
C MET A 351 -6.32 41.38 -6.38
N LEU A 352 -6.14 40.27 -5.68
CA LEU A 352 -4.86 39.86 -5.10
C LEU A 352 -3.81 39.57 -6.19
N CYS A 353 -4.21 39.04 -7.34
CA CYS A 353 -3.33 38.85 -8.48
C CYS A 353 -2.78 40.16 -9.03
N GLU A 354 -3.66 41.17 -9.22
CA GLU A 354 -3.21 42.52 -9.62
C GLU A 354 -2.30 43.12 -8.56
N HIS A 355 -2.65 43.02 -7.28
CA HIS A 355 -1.89 43.63 -6.20
C HIS A 355 -0.51 42.98 -5.99
N LEU A 356 -0.44 41.66 -5.95
CA LEU A 356 0.80 40.90 -5.62
C LEU A 356 1.70 40.65 -6.83
N LEU A 357 1.10 40.40 -8.01
CA LEU A 357 1.86 40.05 -9.22
C LEU A 357 1.87 41.15 -10.28
N GLY A 358 0.95 42.14 -10.22
CA GLY A 358 0.77 43.12 -11.27
C GLY A 358 0.16 42.54 -12.56
N GLU A 359 -0.52 41.41 -12.44
CA GLU A 359 -1.07 40.65 -13.58
C GLU A 359 -2.56 40.42 -13.42
N THR A 360 -3.32 40.33 -14.54
CA THR A 360 -4.72 39.88 -14.51
C THR A 360 -4.77 38.37 -14.32
N LEU A 361 -5.70 37.90 -13.50
CA LEU A 361 -5.87 36.44 -13.24
C LEU A 361 -6.31 35.71 -14.50
N LEU A 362 -5.45 34.80 -14.99
CA LEU A 362 -5.69 34.01 -16.22
C LEU A 362 -6.70 32.88 -16.03
N LEU A 363 -6.79 32.32 -14.83
CA LEU A 363 -7.58 31.13 -14.52
C LEU A 363 -8.56 31.47 -13.38
N PRO A 364 -9.78 31.97 -13.71
CA PRO A 364 -10.76 32.35 -12.70
C PRO A 364 -11.40 31.15 -12.00
N ASN A 365 -11.93 31.37 -10.81
CA ASN A 365 -12.69 30.37 -10.09
C ASN A 365 -14.08 30.12 -10.74
N ALA A 366 -14.57 28.89 -10.58
CA ALA A 366 -15.96 28.59 -10.83
C ALA A 366 -16.84 29.16 -9.70
N ASP A 367 -18.04 29.61 -10.07
CA ASP A 367 -19.07 30.04 -9.14
C ASP A 367 -20.28 29.05 -9.16
N ILE A 368 -21.27 29.32 -8.33
CA ILE A 368 -22.48 28.49 -8.23
C ILE A 368 -23.33 28.44 -9.52
N THR A 369 -23.07 29.34 -10.46
CA THR A 369 -23.75 29.43 -11.76
C THR A 369 -22.99 28.73 -12.86
N THR A 370 -21.73 28.36 -12.61
CA THR A 370 -20.85 27.73 -13.59
C THR A 370 -21.35 26.34 -13.93
N LYS A 371 -21.81 26.15 -15.15
CA LYS A 371 -22.22 24.84 -15.66
C LYS A 371 -21.05 24.18 -16.37
N PRO A 372 -20.76 22.91 -16.06
CA PRO A 372 -19.67 22.20 -16.72
C PRO A 372 -20.02 21.86 -18.18
N ALA A 373 -18.99 21.77 -19.00
CA ALA A 373 -19.05 21.28 -20.38
C ALA A 373 -19.38 19.78 -20.44
N THR A 374 -19.83 19.34 -21.61
CA THR A 374 -20.10 17.94 -21.87
C THR A 374 -18.87 17.22 -22.40
N ALA A 375 -18.72 15.97 -22.03
CA ALA A 375 -17.66 15.09 -22.51
C ALA A 375 -18.16 13.63 -22.63
N PRO A 376 -17.58 12.82 -23.54
CA PRO A 376 -17.99 11.43 -23.70
C PRO A 376 -17.41 10.53 -22.59
N VAL A 377 -18.23 9.58 -22.13
CA VAL A 377 -17.80 8.42 -21.35
C VAL A 377 -18.25 7.14 -22.07
N PHE A 378 -17.45 6.10 -22.00
CA PHE A 378 -17.78 4.82 -22.62
C PHE A 378 -18.55 3.93 -21.64
N ASP A 379 -19.81 3.64 -21.96
CA ASP A 379 -20.58 2.63 -21.23
C ASP A 379 -20.29 1.24 -21.80
N SER A 380 -19.59 0.41 -21.02
CA SER A 380 -19.21 -0.95 -21.43
C SER A 380 -20.39 -1.92 -21.51
N HIS A 381 -21.50 -1.68 -20.81
CA HIS A 381 -22.71 -2.51 -20.86
C HIS A 381 -23.55 -2.20 -22.07
N LEU A 382 -23.74 -0.91 -22.35
CA LEU A 382 -24.55 -0.43 -23.50
C LEU A 382 -23.72 -0.34 -24.79
N GLN A 383 -22.40 -0.48 -24.71
CA GLN A 383 -21.45 -0.40 -25.82
C GLN A 383 -21.57 0.89 -26.63
N ARG A 384 -21.84 2.02 -25.95
CA ARG A 384 -22.03 3.33 -26.55
C ARG A 384 -21.34 4.43 -25.78
N LEU A 385 -21.22 5.60 -26.37
CA LEU A 385 -20.76 6.82 -25.70
C LEU A 385 -21.94 7.53 -25.06
N GLU A 386 -21.76 7.97 -23.79
CA GLU A 386 -22.77 8.74 -23.08
C GLU A 386 -22.21 10.13 -22.74
N PRO A 387 -23.03 11.20 -22.94
CA PRO A 387 -22.62 12.55 -22.54
C PRO A 387 -22.64 12.70 -21.01
N THR A 388 -21.56 13.24 -20.46
CA THR A 388 -21.39 13.44 -19.03
C THR A 388 -20.58 14.70 -18.75
N THR A 389 -20.35 15.00 -17.48
CA THR A 389 -19.46 16.08 -17.02
C THR A 389 -18.18 15.52 -16.47
N LEU A 390 -17.05 16.18 -16.76
CA LEU A 390 -15.74 15.78 -16.30
C LEU A 390 -15.11 16.84 -15.41
N ASN A 391 -14.44 16.37 -14.39
CA ASN A 391 -13.52 17.13 -13.57
C ASN A 391 -12.09 16.70 -13.88
N LEU A 392 -11.13 17.62 -13.74
CA LEU A 392 -9.72 17.37 -13.97
C LEU A 392 -8.90 17.91 -12.78
N ARG A 393 -8.07 17.09 -12.18
CA ARG A 393 -7.00 17.51 -11.28
C ARG A 393 -5.70 17.62 -12.03
N CYS A 394 -5.21 18.84 -12.14
CA CYS A 394 -3.88 19.16 -12.65
C CYS A 394 -2.86 19.19 -11.51
N PHE A 395 -1.60 18.92 -11.85
CA PHE A 395 -0.50 18.94 -10.89
C PHE A 395 0.61 19.87 -11.36
N VAL A 396 1.10 20.70 -10.45
CA VAL A 396 2.15 21.68 -10.67
C VAL A 396 3.28 21.41 -9.68
N THR A 397 4.52 21.41 -10.14
CA THR A 397 5.69 21.31 -9.28
C THR A 397 6.61 22.51 -9.49
N ARG A 398 7.25 22.94 -8.41
CA ARG A 398 8.30 23.94 -8.48
C ARG A 398 9.55 23.37 -9.14
N THR A 399 10.33 24.20 -9.82
CA THR A 399 11.59 23.77 -10.43
C THR A 399 12.74 23.77 -9.43
N PRO A 400 13.79 22.94 -9.57
CA PRO A 400 14.91 22.88 -8.62
C PRO A 400 15.63 24.21 -8.40
N ASN A 401 15.77 25.01 -9.45
CA ASN A 401 16.46 26.30 -9.38
C ASN A 401 15.66 27.40 -8.67
N ALA A 402 14.38 27.16 -8.42
CA ALA A 402 13.47 28.12 -7.78
C ALA A 402 13.12 27.72 -6.33
N THR A 403 13.73 26.68 -5.76
CA THR A 403 13.46 26.25 -4.37
C THR A 403 13.92 27.24 -3.33
N THR A 404 14.91 28.08 -3.67
CA THR A 404 15.36 29.22 -2.85
C THR A 404 14.93 30.54 -3.50
N LYS A 405 14.50 31.53 -2.69
CA LYS A 405 14.19 32.89 -3.13
C LYS A 405 15.50 33.63 -3.38
N SER A 406 16.10 33.53 -4.57
CA SER A 406 17.32 34.27 -4.91
C SER A 406 17.04 35.73 -5.12
N SER A 407 17.83 36.59 -4.51
CA SER A 407 17.56 38.02 -4.24
C SER A 407 17.55 38.98 -5.42
N THR A 408 17.82 38.62 -6.67
CA THR A 408 17.86 39.62 -7.75
C THR A 408 17.59 39.11 -9.17
N ALA A 409 17.80 37.84 -9.48
CA ALA A 409 17.63 37.31 -10.85
C ALA A 409 16.21 36.82 -11.15
N ALA A 410 15.40 36.52 -10.12
CA ALA A 410 14.09 35.88 -10.25
C ALA A 410 12.96 36.85 -10.62
N LYS A 411 13.15 38.17 -10.50
CA LYS A 411 12.08 39.12 -10.82
C LYS A 411 11.75 39.27 -12.31
N ASN A 412 12.59 38.78 -13.22
CA ASN A 412 12.41 38.93 -14.66
C ASN A 412 12.22 37.63 -15.47
N SER A 413 12.10 36.45 -14.83
CA SER A 413 11.91 35.18 -15.55
C SER A 413 10.80 34.34 -14.90
N ALA A 414 9.55 34.77 -15.08
CA ALA A 414 8.35 34.04 -14.59
C ALA A 414 8.18 32.63 -15.20
N ALA A 415 8.77 32.37 -16.35
CA ALA A 415 8.52 31.14 -17.15
C ALA A 415 9.28 29.88 -16.68
N GLY A 416 10.13 29.96 -15.63
CA GLY A 416 10.96 28.83 -15.16
C GLY A 416 10.73 28.41 -13.73
N GLU A 417 9.80 29.03 -13.00
CA GLU A 417 9.62 28.78 -11.57
C GLU A 417 8.80 27.53 -11.25
N TYR A 418 7.79 27.24 -12.07
CA TYR A 418 6.90 26.09 -11.93
C TYR A 418 6.75 25.35 -13.27
N GLN A 419 6.45 24.07 -13.20
CA GLN A 419 6.11 23.21 -14.35
C GLN A 419 4.84 22.43 -14.06
N VAL A 420 3.97 22.29 -15.07
CA VAL A 420 2.72 21.54 -15.00
C VAL A 420 2.92 20.13 -15.56
N MET A 421 2.32 19.14 -14.92
CA MET A 421 2.28 17.76 -15.42
C MET A 421 1.43 17.72 -16.71
N PRO A 422 1.94 17.22 -17.83
CA PRO A 422 1.19 17.24 -19.10
C PRO A 422 0.13 16.12 -19.13
N GLY A 423 -0.90 16.29 -18.35
CA GLY A 423 -1.97 15.35 -18.06
C GLY A 423 -2.52 15.59 -16.67
N GLY A 424 -3.20 14.61 -16.11
CA GLY A 424 -3.81 14.76 -14.79
C GLY A 424 -4.70 13.57 -14.46
N LEU A 425 -5.46 13.70 -13.38
CA LEU A 425 -6.47 12.75 -12.97
C LEU A 425 -7.86 13.32 -13.33
N ALA A 426 -8.55 12.71 -14.28
CA ALA A 426 -9.91 13.10 -14.60
C ALA A 426 -10.93 12.10 -14.02
N TRP A 427 -12.11 12.61 -13.66
CA TRP A 427 -13.22 11.77 -13.17
C TRP A 427 -14.58 12.31 -13.62
N VAL A 428 -15.54 11.39 -13.75
CA VAL A 428 -16.93 11.66 -14.11
C VAL A 428 -17.71 12.05 -12.86
N GLY A 429 -18.57 13.05 -12.96
CA GLY A 429 -19.52 13.43 -11.91
C GLY A 429 -19.67 14.93 -11.71
N GLU A 430 -20.54 15.30 -10.79
CA GLU A 430 -20.76 16.69 -10.39
C GLU A 430 -19.46 17.34 -9.90
N PRO A 431 -19.32 18.67 -10.10
CA PRO A 431 -18.20 19.42 -9.59
C PRO A 431 -18.08 19.28 -8.07
N GLY A 432 -16.89 18.88 -7.58
CA GLY A 432 -16.63 18.70 -6.15
C GLY A 432 -15.57 17.64 -5.86
N LEU A 433 -15.48 17.24 -4.59
CA LEU A 433 -14.60 16.14 -4.21
C LEU A 433 -15.12 14.83 -4.81
N PRO A 434 -14.30 14.08 -5.53
CA PRO A 434 -14.71 12.79 -6.02
C PRO A 434 -15.06 11.90 -4.81
N SER A 435 -16.29 11.39 -4.79
CA SER A 435 -16.55 10.15 -4.09
C SER A 435 -15.85 9.06 -4.90
N LEU A 436 -14.56 8.88 -4.67
CA LEU A 436 -13.70 8.00 -5.44
C LEU A 436 -14.17 6.52 -5.42
N SER A 437 -15.13 6.20 -4.58
CA SER A 437 -15.67 4.87 -4.39
C SER A 437 -16.63 4.38 -5.47
N SER A 438 -17.22 5.27 -6.27
CA SER A 438 -18.18 4.90 -7.31
C SER A 438 -17.91 5.58 -8.67
N THR A 439 -16.86 6.39 -8.76
CA THR A 439 -16.61 7.29 -9.88
C THR A 439 -15.80 6.61 -10.97
N ILE A 440 -16.23 6.78 -12.22
CA ILE A 440 -15.43 6.43 -13.39
C ILE A 440 -14.33 7.47 -13.55
N VAL A 441 -13.09 7.02 -13.70
CA VAL A 441 -11.93 7.87 -13.95
C VAL A 441 -11.44 7.71 -15.38
N LYS A 442 -10.75 8.72 -15.89
CA LYS A 442 -10.17 8.72 -17.24
C LYS A 442 -8.70 9.07 -17.20
N ASP A 443 -7.92 8.44 -18.06
CA ASP A 443 -6.60 8.97 -18.39
C ASP A 443 -6.73 10.24 -19.22
N VAL A 444 -5.83 11.20 -19.03
CA VAL A 444 -5.84 12.50 -19.72
C VAL A 444 -4.67 12.57 -20.70
N TRP A 445 -4.98 12.60 -21.98
CA TRP A 445 -4.03 12.60 -23.06
C TRP A 445 -3.83 14.01 -23.61
N VAL A 446 -2.67 14.61 -23.37
CA VAL A 446 -2.29 15.88 -23.98
C VAL A 446 -1.51 15.60 -25.25
N THR A 447 -2.02 16.08 -26.39
CA THR A 447 -1.34 15.90 -27.67
C THR A 447 -0.05 16.70 -27.75
N ALA A 448 0.92 16.18 -28.52
CA ALA A 448 2.20 16.83 -28.76
C ALA A 448 2.40 17.06 -30.26
N THR A 449 2.99 18.19 -30.65
CA THR A 449 3.32 18.49 -32.03
C THR A 449 4.60 17.80 -32.51
N SER A 450 5.43 17.28 -31.57
CA SER A 450 6.67 16.58 -31.87
C SER A 450 6.84 15.32 -31.00
N PRO A 451 7.57 14.28 -31.50
CA PRO A 451 7.89 13.10 -30.70
C PRO A 451 8.61 13.47 -29.41
N GLN A 452 8.16 12.90 -28.30
CA GLN A 452 8.74 13.14 -26.98
C GLN A 452 9.85 12.13 -26.68
N PRO A 453 11.02 12.55 -26.12
CA PRO A 453 12.09 11.64 -25.77
C PRO A 453 11.66 10.64 -24.67
N HIS A 454 12.24 9.45 -24.72
CA HIS A 454 12.05 8.47 -23.65
C HIS A 454 12.78 8.94 -22.39
N VAL A 455 12.06 8.99 -21.27
CA VAL A 455 12.64 9.26 -19.95
C VAL A 455 12.79 7.94 -19.21
N SER A 456 14.04 7.56 -18.91
CA SER A 456 14.32 6.37 -18.10
C SER A 456 14.05 6.66 -16.62
N GLN A 457 13.50 5.67 -15.88
CA GLN A 457 13.39 5.74 -14.43
C GLN A 457 14.77 5.64 -13.74
N LEU A 458 15.74 4.99 -14.41
CA LEU A 458 17.11 4.90 -13.92
C LEU A 458 17.89 6.14 -14.36
N ARG A 459 18.48 6.81 -13.38
CA ARG A 459 19.28 8.03 -13.61
C ARG A 459 20.75 7.71 -13.73
N GLN A 460 21.46 8.51 -14.51
CA GLN A 460 22.92 8.47 -14.48
C GLN A 460 23.42 9.08 -13.17
N ALA A 461 24.24 8.33 -12.44
CA ALA A 461 24.88 8.82 -11.23
C ALA A 461 25.78 10.03 -11.55
N ARG A 462 25.65 11.11 -10.78
CA ARG A 462 26.49 12.30 -10.93
C ARG A 462 27.85 12.21 -10.23
N GLY A 463 28.13 11.09 -9.56
CA GLY A 463 29.38 10.85 -8.82
C GLY A 463 29.61 9.37 -8.58
N PRO A 464 30.71 9.00 -7.92
CA PRO A 464 30.98 7.62 -7.56
C PRO A 464 29.92 7.10 -6.60
N VAL A 465 29.31 5.96 -6.92
CA VAL A 465 28.34 5.28 -6.06
C VAL A 465 29.10 4.30 -5.16
N VAL A 466 28.93 4.44 -3.84
CA VAL A 466 29.43 3.44 -2.89
C VAL A 466 28.43 2.29 -2.83
N ALA A 467 28.88 1.09 -3.21
CA ALA A 467 28.02 -0.09 -3.12
C ALA A 467 27.79 -0.48 -1.65
N THR A 468 26.56 -0.35 -1.18
CA THR A 468 26.12 -0.79 0.15
C THR A 468 25.36 -2.11 0.03
N ARG A 469 25.58 -3.03 1.02
CA ARG A 469 24.95 -4.36 1.03
C ARG A 469 24.31 -4.73 2.37
N ASP A 470 24.26 -3.80 3.31
CA ASP A 470 23.89 -4.09 4.70
C ASP A 470 22.38 -3.96 4.98
N GLY A 471 21.63 -3.10 4.26
CA GLY A 471 20.18 -2.93 4.45
C GLY A 471 19.82 -2.37 5.83
N THR A 472 20.76 -1.67 6.51
CA THR A 472 20.58 -1.07 7.84
C THR A 472 19.64 0.13 7.83
N ASP A 473 19.33 0.66 6.67
CA ASP A 473 18.40 1.76 6.38
C ASP A 473 16.91 1.38 6.51
N LEU A 474 16.62 0.07 6.71
CA LEU A 474 15.24 -0.42 6.83
C LEU A 474 14.58 0.16 8.09
N PRO A 475 13.41 0.82 7.98
CA PRO A 475 12.65 1.26 9.14
C PRO A 475 12.25 0.10 10.04
N SER A 476 12.36 0.27 11.35
CA SER A 476 12.10 -0.81 12.33
C SER A 476 10.66 -1.31 12.26
N ARG A 477 9.66 -0.44 12.01
CA ARG A 477 8.27 -0.82 11.79
C ARG A 477 8.09 -1.73 10.58
N VAL A 478 8.80 -1.47 9.50
CA VAL A 478 8.78 -2.32 8.29
C VAL A 478 9.34 -3.70 8.60
N ALA A 479 10.46 -3.77 9.34
CA ALA A 479 11.04 -5.03 9.80
C ALA A 479 10.06 -5.82 10.68
N GLU A 480 9.37 -5.15 11.60
CA GLU A 480 8.31 -5.73 12.44
C GLU A 480 7.15 -6.27 11.58
N SER A 481 6.64 -5.46 10.64
CA SER A 481 5.55 -5.88 9.75
C SER A 481 5.95 -7.09 8.90
N LEU A 482 7.19 -7.19 8.43
CA LEU A 482 7.70 -8.36 7.71
C LEU A 482 7.81 -9.59 8.60
N PHE A 483 8.28 -9.44 9.84
CA PHE A 483 8.30 -10.51 10.83
C PHE A 483 6.91 -11.08 11.09
N TRP A 484 5.93 -10.22 11.34
CA TRP A 484 4.54 -10.62 11.56
C TRP A 484 3.87 -11.15 10.29
N LEU A 485 4.23 -10.66 9.11
CA LEU A 485 3.78 -11.21 7.83
C LEU A 485 4.18 -12.69 7.70
N GLY A 486 5.41 -13.01 8.04
CA GLY A 486 5.91 -14.39 8.11
C GLY A 486 5.11 -15.25 9.09
N ARG A 487 4.90 -14.73 10.31
CA ARG A 487 4.17 -15.43 11.37
C ARG A 487 2.72 -15.70 10.99
N TYR A 488 1.96 -14.67 10.60
CA TYR A 488 0.53 -14.85 10.25
C TYR A 488 0.35 -15.71 9.00
N GLY A 489 1.29 -15.65 8.04
CA GLY A 489 1.24 -16.51 6.88
C GLY A 489 1.37 -18.00 7.23
N GLU A 490 2.26 -18.35 8.15
CA GLU A 490 2.44 -19.72 8.59
C GLU A 490 1.32 -20.20 9.52
N ARG A 491 0.80 -19.33 10.40
CA ARG A 491 -0.40 -19.65 11.21
C ARG A 491 -1.59 -19.97 10.32
N LEU A 492 -1.80 -19.15 9.30
CA LEU A 492 -2.88 -19.32 8.34
C LEU A 492 -2.72 -20.64 7.55
N ASP A 493 -1.50 -21.00 7.12
CA ASP A 493 -1.20 -22.27 6.44
C ASP A 493 -1.46 -23.46 7.37
N THR A 494 -0.98 -23.41 8.60
CA THR A 494 -1.16 -24.48 9.61
C THR A 494 -2.64 -24.68 9.93
N ARG A 495 -3.39 -23.59 10.13
CA ARG A 495 -4.85 -23.63 10.38
C ARG A 495 -5.60 -24.23 9.18
N ALA A 496 -5.25 -23.79 7.95
CA ALA A 496 -5.86 -24.31 6.74
C ALA A 496 -5.61 -25.82 6.56
N ARG A 497 -4.41 -26.32 6.90
CA ARG A 497 -4.05 -27.73 6.83
C ARG A 497 -4.83 -28.56 7.86
N LEU A 498 -4.93 -28.10 9.10
CA LEU A 498 -5.73 -28.74 10.15
C LEU A 498 -7.21 -28.81 9.76
N LEU A 499 -7.77 -27.70 9.28
CA LEU A 499 -9.15 -27.65 8.80
C LEU A 499 -9.39 -28.61 7.63
N ARG A 500 -8.43 -28.70 6.70
CA ARG A 500 -8.50 -29.65 5.58
C ARG A 500 -8.64 -31.08 6.06
N GLU A 501 -7.84 -31.50 7.05
CA GLU A 501 -7.89 -32.84 7.64
C GLU A 501 -9.18 -33.06 8.45
N ALA A 502 -9.62 -32.09 9.25
CA ALA A 502 -10.89 -32.15 9.98
C ALA A 502 -12.11 -32.28 9.04
N LEU A 503 -12.13 -31.48 7.96
CA LEU A 503 -13.19 -31.55 6.95
C LEU A 503 -13.19 -32.90 6.19
N LEU A 504 -12.02 -33.53 5.99
CA LEU A 504 -11.91 -34.85 5.42
C LEU A 504 -12.56 -35.89 6.36
N ARG A 505 -12.22 -35.86 7.66
CA ARG A 505 -12.81 -36.77 8.66
C ARG A 505 -14.30 -36.54 8.83
N LEU A 506 -14.76 -35.28 8.78
CA LEU A 506 -16.20 -34.99 8.78
C LEU A 506 -16.94 -35.66 7.61
N MET A 507 -16.31 -35.76 6.44
CA MET A 507 -16.91 -36.43 5.25
C MET A 507 -16.93 -37.92 5.39
N GLU A 508 -16.09 -38.53 6.24
CA GLU A 508 -16.00 -39.94 6.56
C GLU A 508 -16.81 -40.34 7.81
N TYR A 509 -17.39 -39.34 8.53
CA TYR A 509 -17.98 -39.48 9.84
C TYR A 509 -19.00 -40.62 10.04
N GLU A 510 -19.88 -40.86 9.07
CA GLU A 510 -20.91 -41.89 9.19
C GLU A 510 -20.42 -43.33 8.90
N GLN A 511 -19.14 -43.49 8.52
CA GLN A 511 -18.59 -44.75 8.03
C GLN A 511 -17.58 -45.40 8.99
N ASP A 512 -17.02 -44.62 9.95
CA ASP A 512 -15.93 -45.11 10.78
C ASP A 512 -15.87 -44.37 12.14
N GLU A 513 -15.96 -45.14 13.26
CA GLU A 513 -15.83 -44.68 14.63
C GLU A 513 -14.46 -43.99 14.89
N ILE A 514 -13.40 -44.47 14.21
CA ILE A 514 -12.05 -43.89 14.30
C ILE A 514 -12.05 -42.50 13.66
N ALA A 515 -12.77 -42.28 12.57
CA ALA A 515 -12.88 -40.97 11.92
C ALA A 515 -13.57 -39.93 12.84
N ASP A 516 -14.55 -40.37 13.61
CA ASP A 516 -15.25 -39.53 14.59
C ASP A 516 -14.33 -39.12 15.76
N GLN A 517 -13.59 -40.06 16.33
CA GLN A 517 -12.61 -39.78 17.39
C GLN A 517 -11.49 -38.86 16.90
N LEU A 518 -10.96 -39.07 15.68
CA LEU A 518 -9.96 -38.18 15.07
C LEU A 518 -10.50 -36.79 14.79
N LEU A 519 -11.76 -36.67 14.44
CA LEU A 519 -12.42 -35.38 14.25
C LEU A 519 -12.49 -34.62 15.55
N ASP A 520 -12.80 -35.26 16.68
CA ASP A 520 -12.83 -34.64 18.00
C ASP A 520 -11.44 -34.11 18.42
N GLU A 521 -10.40 -34.92 18.20
CA GLU A 521 -9.01 -34.49 18.45
C GLU A 521 -8.60 -33.32 17.58
N LEU A 522 -9.03 -33.26 16.32
CA LEU A 522 -8.77 -32.15 15.42
C LEU A 522 -9.55 -30.88 15.78
N LEU A 523 -10.75 -31.01 16.33
CA LEU A 523 -11.51 -29.87 16.88
C LEU A 523 -10.79 -29.27 18.08
N LEU A 524 -10.24 -30.11 18.97
CA LEU A 524 -9.36 -29.64 20.07
C LEU A 524 -8.11 -28.94 19.53
N ALA A 525 -7.47 -29.53 18.50
CA ALA A 525 -6.30 -28.92 17.84
C ALA A 525 -6.58 -27.54 17.24
N LEU A 526 -7.81 -27.32 16.83
CA LEU A 526 -8.30 -26.05 16.28
C LEU A 526 -8.79 -25.09 17.36
N ASP A 527 -8.68 -25.45 18.67
CA ASP A 527 -9.19 -24.68 19.79
C ASP A 527 -10.67 -24.30 19.61
N ILE A 528 -11.45 -25.24 19.03
CA ILE A 528 -12.88 -25.07 18.83
C ILE A 528 -13.58 -25.51 20.12
N THR A 529 -13.62 -24.62 21.10
CA THR A 529 -14.22 -24.85 22.43
C THR A 529 -15.68 -24.45 22.52
N THR A 530 -16.41 -24.30 21.44
CA THR A 530 -17.78 -23.80 21.40
C THR A 530 -18.85 -24.80 21.80
N LEU A 531 -18.48 -25.88 22.49
CA LEU A 531 -19.46 -26.82 23.02
C LEU A 531 -19.68 -26.46 24.49
N ASN A 532 -20.85 -25.83 24.81
CA ASN A 532 -21.33 -25.68 26.16
C ASN A 532 -21.70 -27.05 26.74
N GLU A 533 -21.79 -27.19 28.09
CA GLU A 533 -22.24 -28.44 28.76
C GLU A 533 -23.59 -28.98 28.23
N GLU A 534 -24.46 -28.11 27.72
CA GLU A 534 -25.70 -28.51 27.02
C GLU A 534 -25.50 -29.10 25.65
N ASP A 535 -24.44 -28.69 24.93
CA ASP A 535 -24.09 -29.20 23.62
C ASP A 535 -23.34 -30.52 23.72
N GLU A 536 -22.58 -30.77 24.78
CA GLU A 536 -21.95 -32.09 25.06
C GLU A 536 -23.00 -33.19 25.24
N GLN A 537 -24.14 -32.91 25.87
CA GLN A 537 -25.25 -33.87 25.98
C GLN A 537 -25.96 -34.10 24.65
N ARG A 538 -25.97 -33.14 23.74
CA ARG A 538 -26.53 -33.24 22.38
C ARG A 538 -25.61 -34.00 21.40
N LEU A 539 -24.31 -33.97 21.64
CA LEU A 539 -23.33 -34.71 20.84
C LEU A 539 -23.52 -36.24 20.87
N GLN A 540 -24.21 -36.78 21.90
CA GLN A 540 -24.52 -38.19 21.99
C GLN A 540 -25.60 -38.68 21.00
N ALA A 541 -26.28 -37.73 20.29
CA ALA A 541 -27.20 -38.09 19.20
C ALA A 541 -26.46 -37.92 17.84
N PRO A 542 -26.21 -38.98 17.06
CA PRO A 542 -25.29 -38.96 15.91
C PRO A 542 -25.56 -37.87 14.87
N LEU A 543 -26.80 -37.59 14.53
CA LEU A 543 -27.18 -36.54 13.56
C LEU A 543 -26.97 -35.13 14.09
N ILE A 544 -27.26 -34.90 15.38
CA ILE A 544 -27.09 -33.58 16.01
C ILE A 544 -25.60 -33.32 16.20
N GLY A 545 -24.81 -34.32 16.60
CA GLY A 545 -23.35 -34.24 16.71
C GLY A 545 -22.66 -33.87 15.38
N PHE A 546 -23.08 -34.50 14.30
CA PHE A 546 -22.58 -34.19 12.96
C PHE A 546 -22.83 -32.75 12.54
N ASP A 547 -24.08 -32.26 12.71
CA ASP A 547 -24.45 -30.88 12.33
C ASP A 547 -23.74 -29.84 13.20
N LEU A 548 -23.52 -30.11 14.48
CA LEU A 548 -22.74 -29.24 15.37
C LEU A 548 -21.28 -29.16 14.95
N LYS A 549 -20.61 -30.30 14.75
CA LYS A 549 -19.21 -30.35 14.31
C LYS A 549 -19.03 -29.70 12.94
N ARG A 550 -19.98 -29.96 12.02
CA ARG A 550 -19.99 -29.31 10.71
C ARG A 550 -20.11 -27.80 10.81
N THR A 551 -21.05 -27.31 11.63
CA THR A 551 -21.28 -25.86 11.83
C THR A 551 -20.05 -25.21 12.43
N ALA A 552 -19.44 -25.82 13.45
CA ALA A 552 -18.24 -25.32 14.10
C ALA A 552 -17.04 -25.23 13.15
N LEU A 553 -16.85 -26.24 12.27
CA LEU A 553 -15.79 -26.23 11.25
C LEU A 553 -16.03 -25.19 10.17
N LEU A 554 -17.28 -24.99 9.73
CA LEU A 554 -17.58 -23.99 8.71
C LEU A 554 -17.52 -22.56 9.28
N ALA A 555 -17.79 -22.37 10.57
CA ALA A 555 -17.62 -21.09 11.27
C ALA A 555 -16.15 -20.62 11.31
N GLN A 556 -15.19 -21.52 11.11
CA GLN A 556 -13.78 -21.16 10.98
C GLN A 556 -13.45 -20.29 9.75
N PHE A 557 -14.38 -20.17 8.83
CA PHE A 557 -14.25 -19.27 7.68
C PHE A 557 -14.87 -17.88 7.92
N ASP A 558 -15.54 -17.68 9.06
CA ASP A 558 -16.14 -16.43 9.47
C ASP A 558 -15.17 -15.62 10.37
N ASP A 559 -15.57 -14.46 10.84
CA ASP A 559 -14.76 -13.53 11.63
C ASP A 559 -15.06 -13.53 13.14
N VAL A 560 -15.82 -14.53 13.62
CA VAL A 560 -16.27 -14.62 15.00
C VAL A 560 -15.15 -15.04 15.97
N ASP A 561 -14.28 -15.95 15.56
CA ASP A 561 -13.14 -16.46 16.34
C ASP A 561 -11.86 -15.78 15.90
N PRO A 562 -11.07 -15.12 16.78
CA PRO A 562 -9.79 -14.48 16.44
C PRO A 562 -8.75 -15.41 15.81
N GLN A 563 -8.86 -16.73 16.04
CA GLN A 563 -7.99 -17.75 15.44
C GLN A 563 -8.56 -18.34 14.16
N ALA A 564 -9.77 -17.98 13.75
CA ALA A 564 -10.36 -18.42 12.50
C ALA A 564 -9.58 -17.91 11.27
N LEU A 565 -9.87 -18.47 10.09
CA LEU A 565 -9.14 -18.14 8.87
C LEU A 565 -9.29 -16.66 8.47
N GLN A 566 -10.49 -16.08 8.63
CA GLN A 566 -10.72 -14.68 8.23
C GLN A 566 -9.93 -13.67 9.08
N PRO A 567 -9.96 -13.69 10.42
CA PRO A 567 -9.13 -12.83 11.25
C PRO A 567 -7.63 -13.00 11.01
N LEU A 568 -7.14 -14.25 10.89
CA LEU A 568 -5.74 -14.50 10.57
C LEU A 568 -5.36 -13.94 9.20
N PHE A 569 -6.24 -14.11 8.22
CA PHE A 569 -6.06 -13.53 6.89
C PHE A 569 -6.08 -11.98 6.94
N ALA A 570 -6.95 -11.37 7.73
CA ALA A 570 -6.99 -9.91 7.91
C ALA A 570 -5.67 -9.39 8.50
N GLN A 571 -5.07 -10.10 9.47
CA GLN A 571 -3.75 -9.77 10.02
C GLN A 571 -2.63 -9.91 8.97
N LEU A 572 -2.64 -11.00 8.19
CA LEU A 572 -1.72 -11.18 7.06
C LEU A 572 -1.81 -10.00 6.09
N MET A 573 -3.03 -9.63 5.68
CA MET A 573 -3.29 -8.53 4.75
C MET A 573 -2.88 -7.17 5.29
N ARG A 574 -3.07 -6.93 6.60
CA ARG A 574 -2.62 -5.69 7.27
C ARG A 574 -1.10 -5.55 7.15
N ASN A 575 -0.37 -6.60 7.51
CA ASN A 575 1.09 -6.58 7.43
C ASN A 575 1.59 -6.51 5.98
N ALA A 576 1.00 -7.26 5.05
CA ALA A 576 1.36 -7.19 3.64
C ALA A 576 1.15 -5.77 3.05
N ARG A 577 0.07 -5.08 3.43
CA ARG A 577 -0.18 -3.69 3.02
C ARG A 577 0.87 -2.73 3.59
N SER A 578 1.26 -2.90 4.86
CA SER A 578 2.26 -2.04 5.52
C SER A 578 3.65 -2.12 4.88
N VAL A 579 3.93 -3.20 4.15
CA VAL A 579 5.22 -3.45 3.48
C VAL A 579 5.09 -3.57 1.96
N ARG A 580 4.02 -2.99 1.39
CA ARG A 580 3.73 -3.09 -0.04
C ARG A 580 4.90 -2.62 -0.92
N ASP A 581 5.57 -1.55 -0.51
CA ASP A 581 6.75 -0.98 -1.17
C ASP A 581 7.99 -1.89 -1.16
N HIS A 582 7.99 -2.91 -0.29
CA HIS A 582 9.04 -3.94 -0.23
C HIS A 582 8.68 -5.26 -0.93
N LEU A 583 7.44 -5.41 -1.39
CA LEU A 583 6.97 -6.59 -2.11
C LEU A 583 6.97 -6.34 -3.63
N GLY A 584 7.53 -7.27 -4.39
CA GLY A 584 7.49 -7.20 -5.85
C GLY A 584 6.07 -7.38 -6.41
N ASP A 585 5.83 -6.92 -7.64
CA ASP A 585 4.54 -6.97 -8.32
C ASP A 585 3.97 -8.40 -8.38
N ASP A 586 4.81 -9.40 -8.62
CA ASP A 586 4.39 -10.80 -8.69
C ASP A 586 3.92 -11.33 -7.33
N SER A 587 4.63 -11.00 -6.26
CA SER A 587 4.21 -11.33 -4.88
C SER A 587 2.89 -10.65 -4.54
N TRP A 588 2.70 -9.39 -4.96
CA TRP A 588 1.46 -8.67 -4.74
C TRP A 588 0.28 -9.24 -5.52
N ARG A 589 0.51 -9.74 -6.74
CA ARG A 589 -0.52 -10.46 -7.53
C ARG A 589 -1.04 -11.69 -6.79
N VAL A 590 -0.16 -12.46 -6.16
CA VAL A 590 -0.57 -13.62 -5.34
C VAL A 590 -1.36 -13.17 -4.10
N VAL A 591 -0.96 -12.09 -3.43
CA VAL A 591 -1.72 -11.50 -2.31
C VAL A 591 -3.13 -11.11 -2.76
N HIS A 592 -3.27 -10.54 -3.97
CA HIS A 592 -4.57 -10.21 -4.54
C HIS A 592 -5.42 -11.46 -4.80
N GLN A 593 -4.84 -12.52 -5.36
CA GLN A 593 -5.53 -13.80 -5.58
C GLN A 593 -5.98 -14.45 -4.26
N LEU A 594 -5.14 -14.39 -3.22
CA LEU A 594 -5.52 -14.81 -1.87
C LEU A 594 -6.75 -14.06 -1.37
N ARG A 595 -6.76 -12.73 -1.53
CA ARG A 595 -7.90 -11.89 -1.15
C ARG A 595 -9.17 -12.26 -1.92
N GLN A 596 -9.10 -12.43 -3.23
CA GLN A 596 -10.25 -12.83 -4.04
C GLN A 596 -10.80 -14.19 -3.59
N ARG A 597 -9.93 -15.16 -3.32
CA ARG A 597 -10.34 -16.48 -2.85
C ARG A 597 -11.09 -16.41 -1.51
N MET A 598 -10.56 -15.66 -0.56
CA MET A 598 -11.21 -15.48 0.75
C MET A 598 -12.55 -14.73 0.64
N ALA A 599 -12.63 -13.73 -0.23
CA ALA A 599 -13.87 -12.95 -0.45
C ALA A 599 -14.97 -13.74 -1.19
N THR A 600 -14.60 -14.71 -2.04
CA THR A 600 -15.56 -15.51 -2.83
C THR A 600 -15.97 -16.81 -2.14
N PHE A 601 -15.34 -17.15 -1.03
CA PHE A 601 -15.72 -18.38 -0.31
C PHE A 601 -17.12 -18.19 0.33
N ASN A 602 -17.94 -19.22 0.13
CA ASN A 602 -19.29 -19.28 0.70
C ASN A 602 -19.43 -20.56 1.55
N PRO A 603 -19.57 -20.43 2.88
CA PRO A 603 -19.72 -21.57 3.79
C PRO A 603 -20.90 -22.49 3.45
N SER A 604 -21.96 -21.96 2.81
CA SER A 604 -23.14 -22.75 2.42
C SER A 604 -22.84 -23.82 1.34
N LEU A 605 -21.70 -23.74 0.66
CA LEU A 605 -21.28 -24.73 -0.33
C LEU A 605 -20.84 -26.09 0.28
N GLY A 606 -20.74 -26.17 1.61
CA GLY A 606 -20.51 -27.40 2.37
C GLY A 606 -19.04 -27.82 2.49
N ALA A 607 -18.81 -28.91 3.24
CA ALA A 607 -17.47 -29.38 3.66
C ALA A 607 -16.48 -29.61 2.51
N SER A 608 -16.94 -30.20 1.40
CA SER A 608 -16.07 -30.46 0.23
C SER A 608 -15.56 -29.17 -0.42
N ALA A 609 -16.38 -28.13 -0.50
CA ALA A 609 -15.94 -26.83 -1.02
C ALA A 609 -14.98 -26.14 -0.05
N ALA A 610 -15.25 -26.20 1.25
CA ALA A 610 -14.38 -25.67 2.30
C ALA A 610 -13.00 -26.35 2.28
N ARG A 611 -12.95 -27.67 2.14
CA ARG A 611 -11.69 -28.43 1.99
C ARG A 611 -10.87 -27.95 0.80
N ARG A 612 -11.49 -27.80 -0.38
CA ARG A 612 -10.81 -27.28 -1.58
C ARG A 612 -10.33 -25.82 -1.41
N ALA A 613 -11.08 -25.02 -0.65
CA ALA A 613 -10.65 -23.65 -0.32
C ALA A 613 -9.36 -23.66 0.53
N CYS A 614 -9.28 -24.53 1.54
CA CYS A 614 -8.07 -24.72 2.35
C CYS A 614 -6.86 -25.18 1.51
N GLU A 615 -7.05 -26.15 0.60
CA GLU A 615 -6.00 -26.62 -0.31
C GLU A 615 -5.47 -25.48 -1.19
N GLY A 616 -6.39 -24.69 -1.76
CA GLY A 616 -6.03 -23.56 -2.59
C GLY A 616 -5.35 -22.43 -1.81
N LEU A 617 -5.75 -22.20 -0.56
CA LEU A 617 -5.13 -21.23 0.33
C LEU A 617 -3.67 -21.60 0.65
N SER A 618 -3.43 -22.86 1.05
CA SER A 618 -2.08 -23.38 1.30
C SER A 618 -1.17 -23.30 0.08
N ALA A 619 -1.69 -23.63 -1.11
CA ALA A 619 -0.92 -23.54 -2.36
C ALA A 619 -0.54 -22.08 -2.70
N GLN A 620 -1.45 -21.14 -2.52
CA GLN A 620 -1.18 -19.72 -2.78
C GLN A 620 -0.22 -19.11 -1.74
N LEU A 621 -0.32 -19.48 -0.47
CA LEU A 621 0.66 -19.08 0.56
C LEU A 621 2.06 -19.60 0.24
N ALA A 622 2.17 -20.85 -0.21
CA ALA A 622 3.44 -21.43 -0.66
C ALA A 622 4.01 -20.65 -1.86
N ALA A 623 3.17 -20.30 -2.84
CA ALA A 623 3.57 -19.48 -3.99
C ALA A 623 4.03 -18.07 -3.56
N PHE A 624 3.31 -17.42 -2.65
CA PHE A 624 3.68 -16.11 -2.10
C PHE A 624 5.07 -16.12 -1.45
N PHE A 625 5.30 -17.05 -0.52
CA PHE A 625 6.61 -17.14 0.13
C PHE A 625 7.72 -17.61 -0.80
N GLY A 626 7.39 -18.42 -1.80
CA GLY A 626 8.31 -18.81 -2.87
C GLY A 626 8.77 -17.58 -3.67
N LEU A 627 7.84 -16.74 -4.13
CA LEU A 627 8.16 -15.50 -4.83
C LEU A 627 8.95 -14.53 -3.95
N CYS A 628 8.57 -14.34 -2.68
CA CYS A 628 9.35 -13.52 -1.76
C CYS A 628 10.79 -14.03 -1.61
N ASN A 629 10.99 -15.36 -1.57
CA ASN A 629 12.33 -15.94 -1.51
C ASN A 629 13.16 -15.68 -2.78
N GLU A 630 12.54 -15.65 -3.96
CA GLU A 630 13.21 -15.46 -5.25
C GLU A 630 13.44 -13.98 -5.60
N THR A 631 12.55 -13.09 -5.17
CA THR A 631 12.55 -11.69 -5.63
C THR A 631 13.03 -10.68 -4.60
N MET A 632 12.90 -10.96 -3.30
CA MET A 632 13.40 -10.06 -2.25
C MET A 632 14.89 -10.26 -2.01
N PRO A 633 15.68 -9.17 -1.94
CA PRO A 633 17.06 -9.27 -1.47
C PRO A 633 17.10 -9.87 -0.04
N HIS A 634 17.99 -10.86 0.19
CA HIS A 634 18.11 -11.53 1.49
C HIS A 634 18.83 -10.65 2.52
N HIS A 635 18.39 -9.38 2.66
CA HIS A 635 18.77 -8.42 3.70
C HIS A 635 17.91 -8.58 4.96
N TYR A 636 17.96 -7.64 5.87
CA TYR A 636 17.29 -7.75 7.18
C TYR A 636 15.78 -7.95 7.07
N GLY A 637 15.10 -7.27 6.17
CA GLY A 637 13.63 -7.41 6.00
C GLY A 637 13.23 -8.85 5.65
N TRP A 638 13.87 -9.45 4.65
CA TRP A 638 13.63 -10.85 4.28
C TRP A 638 13.97 -11.81 5.44
N ARG A 639 15.06 -11.52 6.21
CA ARG A 639 15.45 -12.37 7.34
C ARG A 639 14.42 -12.35 8.45
N PHE A 640 13.87 -11.19 8.81
CA PHE A 640 12.79 -11.09 9.80
C PHE A 640 11.55 -11.85 9.36
N MET A 641 11.15 -11.75 8.10
CA MET A 641 10.03 -12.52 7.55
C MET A 641 10.32 -14.04 7.62
N ASP A 642 11.52 -14.48 7.27
CA ASP A 642 11.93 -15.89 7.30
C ASP A 642 11.97 -16.42 8.75
N ILE A 643 12.53 -15.66 9.71
CA ILE A 643 12.52 -15.99 11.14
C ILE A 643 11.07 -16.12 11.63
N GLY A 644 10.22 -15.12 11.38
CA GLY A 644 8.81 -15.15 11.79
C GLY A 644 8.08 -16.37 11.26
N ARG A 645 8.28 -16.69 9.99
CA ARG A 645 7.69 -17.85 9.33
C ARG A 645 8.12 -19.18 9.98
N PHE A 646 9.42 -19.39 10.16
CA PHE A 646 9.92 -20.64 10.73
C PHE A 646 9.61 -20.77 12.22
N LEU A 647 9.55 -19.66 12.95
CA LEU A 647 9.17 -19.65 14.37
C LEU A 647 7.74 -20.15 14.58
N ASP A 648 6.76 -19.65 13.81
CA ASP A 648 5.37 -20.12 13.91
C ASP A 648 5.20 -21.55 13.38
N ARG A 649 6.00 -21.97 12.39
CA ARG A 649 6.01 -23.35 11.93
C ARG A 649 6.47 -24.32 12.99
N VAL A 650 7.55 -24.00 13.70
CA VAL A 650 8.04 -24.80 14.83
C VAL A 650 6.98 -24.85 15.92
N LEU A 651 6.47 -23.72 16.35
CA LEU A 651 5.46 -23.66 17.42
C LEU A 651 4.19 -24.44 17.05
N GLY A 652 3.71 -24.31 15.80
CA GLY A 652 2.56 -25.06 15.32
C GLY A 652 2.80 -26.57 15.31
N LEU A 653 3.98 -27.03 14.90
CA LEU A 653 4.34 -28.45 14.96
C LEU A 653 4.43 -28.95 16.41
N LEU A 654 5.09 -28.22 17.31
CA LEU A 654 5.21 -28.59 18.71
C LEU A 654 3.84 -28.66 19.40
N SER A 655 2.96 -27.68 19.14
CA SER A 655 1.58 -27.70 19.65
C SER A 655 0.79 -28.89 19.13
N LEU A 656 0.93 -29.24 17.86
CA LEU A 656 0.27 -30.41 17.26
C LEU A 656 0.80 -31.72 17.90
N LEU A 657 2.10 -31.83 18.15
CA LEU A 657 2.67 -32.99 18.84
C LEU A 657 2.20 -33.07 20.30
N LYS A 658 2.06 -31.94 20.99
CA LYS A 658 1.56 -31.92 22.37
C LYS A 658 0.11 -32.43 22.48
N LEU A 659 -0.73 -32.14 21.48
CA LEU A 659 -2.08 -32.68 21.39
C LEU A 659 -2.13 -34.19 21.26
N THR A 660 -1.15 -34.79 20.58
CA THR A 660 -1.11 -36.29 20.47
C THR A 660 -0.87 -36.98 21.80
N LEU A 661 -0.31 -36.28 22.80
CA LEU A 661 -0.08 -36.81 24.15
C LEU A 661 -1.33 -36.72 25.04
N ASN A 662 -2.15 -35.70 24.83
CA ASN A 662 -3.30 -35.37 25.67
C ASN A 662 -4.62 -35.88 25.09
N ALA A 663 -4.58 -36.66 24.01
CA ALA A 663 -5.76 -37.19 23.33
C ALA A 663 -6.56 -38.11 24.26
N PRO A 664 -7.76 -37.74 24.72
CA PRO A 664 -8.50 -38.52 25.73
C PRO A 664 -8.98 -39.89 25.24
N HIS A 665 -9.04 -40.09 23.94
CA HIS A 665 -9.59 -41.29 23.32
C HIS A 665 -8.58 -42.13 22.54
N SER A 666 -7.28 -41.83 22.65
CA SER A 666 -6.14 -42.52 22.02
C SER A 666 -6.52 -43.27 20.73
N PRO A 667 -6.80 -42.56 19.62
CA PRO A 667 -7.13 -43.22 18.35
C PRO A 667 -5.93 -44.00 17.77
N GLY A 668 -4.92 -44.21 18.57
CA GLY A 668 -3.75 -45.03 18.23
C GLY A 668 -2.93 -44.48 17.06
N LEU A 669 -2.55 -45.36 16.15
CA LEU A 669 -1.69 -45.00 15.01
C LEU A 669 -2.35 -44.01 14.02
N ALA A 670 -3.68 -43.93 13.99
CA ALA A 670 -4.40 -43.05 13.07
C ALA A 670 -4.16 -41.56 13.32
N LEU A 671 -3.94 -41.13 14.58
CA LEU A 671 -3.59 -39.72 14.90
C LEU A 671 -2.21 -39.35 14.35
N TRP A 672 -1.24 -40.26 14.39
CA TRP A 672 0.07 -40.06 13.81
C TRP A 672 0.04 -39.90 12.29
N GLU A 673 -0.89 -40.60 11.62
CA GLU A 673 -1.12 -40.40 10.18
C GLU A 673 -1.64 -39.02 9.88
N VAL A 674 -2.55 -38.48 10.69
CA VAL A 674 -3.05 -37.11 10.59
C VAL A 674 -1.92 -36.09 10.83
N VAL A 675 -1.06 -36.32 11.81
CA VAL A 675 0.12 -35.47 12.06
C VAL A 675 1.03 -35.43 10.82
N LEU A 676 1.33 -36.58 10.21
CA LEU A 676 2.13 -36.66 8.99
C LEU A 676 1.46 -35.93 7.79
N ALA A 677 0.15 -36.06 7.66
CA ALA A 677 -0.63 -35.40 6.61
C ALA A 677 -0.67 -33.88 6.77
N THR A 678 -0.92 -33.39 8.00
CA THR A 678 -0.97 -31.97 8.33
C THR A 678 0.40 -31.30 8.11
N THR A 679 1.47 -31.99 8.50
CA THR A 679 2.86 -31.50 8.35
C THR A 679 3.46 -31.75 6.96
N ASP A 680 2.69 -32.36 6.04
CA ASP A 680 3.14 -32.71 4.66
C ASP A 680 4.37 -33.64 4.64
N ASN A 681 4.48 -34.51 5.64
CA ASN A 681 5.59 -35.45 5.80
C ASN A 681 5.21 -36.91 5.43
N PHE A 682 3.96 -37.17 5.05
CA PHE A 682 3.47 -38.53 4.77
C PHE A 682 4.29 -39.21 3.68
N THR A 683 4.59 -38.52 2.59
CA THR A 683 5.39 -39.11 1.49
C THR A 683 6.85 -39.30 1.90
N ALA A 684 7.44 -38.36 2.67
CA ALA A 684 8.81 -38.51 3.17
C ALA A 684 8.92 -39.70 4.12
N TYR A 685 7.96 -39.86 5.01
CA TYR A 685 7.89 -40.97 5.93
C TYR A 685 7.81 -42.32 5.19
N ARG A 686 6.86 -42.49 4.26
CA ARG A 686 6.68 -43.70 3.47
C ARG A 686 7.90 -44.10 2.64
N ARG A 687 8.62 -43.14 2.09
CA ARG A 687 9.88 -43.39 1.37
C ARG A 687 10.95 -43.99 2.29
N ARG A 688 11.00 -43.55 3.56
CA ARG A 688 12.05 -43.92 4.50
C ARG A 688 11.72 -45.20 5.27
N TYR A 689 10.45 -45.32 5.76
CA TYR A 689 10.01 -46.34 6.68
C TYR A 689 8.95 -47.29 6.10
N ARG A 690 8.64 -47.16 4.81
CA ARG A 690 7.62 -47.93 4.05
C ARG A 690 6.21 -47.72 4.59
N SER A 691 5.45 -48.79 4.92
CA SER A 691 4.05 -48.70 5.32
C SER A 691 3.78 -49.03 6.79
N GLU A 692 4.83 -49.19 7.59
CA GLU A 692 4.68 -49.43 9.01
C GLU A 692 4.76 -48.12 9.77
N LEU A 693 3.73 -47.77 10.54
CA LEU A 693 3.68 -46.55 11.36
C LEU A 693 4.33 -46.81 12.73
N HIS A 694 5.43 -46.18 12.99
CA HIS A 694 6.14 -46.21 14.27
C HIS A 694 6.23 -44.81 14.84
N PRO A 695 5.63 -44.52 16.04
CA PRO A 695 5.71 -43.17 16.65
C PRO A 695 7.14 -42.65 16.81
N ALA A 696 8.09 -43.52 17.21
CA ALA A 696 9.50 -43.18 17.33
C ALA A 696 10.12 -42.67 16.00
N ALA A 697 9.81 -43.35 14.88
CA ALA A 697 10.28 -42.98 13.56
C ALA A 697 9.64 -41.64 13.07
N ILE A 698 8.38 -41.39 13.46
CA ILE A 698 7.71 -40.13 13.20
C ILE A 698 8.35 -39.01 14.00
N LEU A 699 8.63 -39.19 15.27
CA LEU A 699 9.32 -38.24 16.12
C LEU A 699 10.75 -37.94 15.61
N ASP A 700 11.51 -38.96 15.19
CA ASP A 700 12.81 -38.77 14.56
C ASP A 700 12.70 -37.85 13.33
N LEU A 701 11.77 -38.15 12.43
CA LEU A 701 11.53 -37.37 11.21
C LEU A 701 11.09 -35.94 11.49
N LEU A 702 10.26 -35.69 12.51
CA LEU A 702 9.65 -34.39 12.78
C LEU A 702 10.45 -33.55 13.78
N LEU A 703 11.19 -34.16 14.72
CA LEU A 703 11.95 -33.42 15.72
C LEU A 703 13.44 -33.32 15.33
N PHE A 704 14.08 -34.42 14.95
CA PHE A 704 15.53 -34.50 14.92
C PHE A 704 16.15 -34.43 13.51
N ASP A 705 15.44 -34.84 12.46
CA ASP A 705 16.00 -34.87 11.09
C ASP A 705 16.31 -33.50 10.54
N GLU A 706 17.57 -33.09 10.62
CA GLU A 706 18.05 -31.79 10.14
C GLU A 706 18.01 -31.62 8.61
N THR A 707 17.74 -32.69 7.86
CA THR A 707 17.57 -32.63 6.39
C THR A 707 16.13 -32.39 5.96
N ASN A 708 15.18 -32.64 6.87
CA ASN A 708 13.77 -32.41 6.64
C ASN A 708 13.40 -30.93 6.89
N PRO A 709 13.01 -30.14 5.88
CA PRO A 709 12.70 -28.71 6.06
C PRO A 709 11.48 -28.43 6.95
N ARG A 710 10.76 -29.46 7.36
CA ARG A 710 9.61 -29.38 8.27
C ARG A 710 9.90 -30.01 9.66
N SER A 711 11.14 -30.39 9.95
CA SER A 711 11.54 -30.83 11.28
C SER A 711 11.93 -29.65 12.18
N VAL A 712 11.78 -29.84 13.50
CA VAL A 712 12.21 -28.86 14.50
C VAL A 712 13.71 -28.58 14.37
N GLY A 713 14.56 -29.60 14.22
CA GLY A 713 16.01 -29.45 14.10
C GLY A 713 16.43 -28.63 12.90
N TYR A 714 15.84 -28.83 11.71
CA TYR A 714 16.11 -28.02 10.54
C TYR A 714 15.69 -26.56 10.75
N MET A 715 14.48 -26.37 11.31
CA MET A 715 13.89 -25.06 11.48
C MET A 715 14.66 -24.23 12.50
N LEU A 716 15.07 -24.79 13.63
CA LEU A 716 15.90 -24.12 14.63
C LEU A 716 17.26 -23.69 14.05
N LYS A 717 17.92 -24.57 13.29
CA LYS A 717 19.17 -24.23 12.59
C LYS A 717 18.98 -23.11 11.58
N ARG A 718 17.83 -23.06 10.90
CA ARG A 718 17.52 -21.99 9.95
C ARG A 718 17.32 -20.68 10.67
N ILE A 719 16.54 -20.65 11.75
CA ILE A 719 16.35 -19.45 12.59
C ILE A 719 17.69 -18.94 13.09
N GLU A 720 18.54 -19.82 13.66
CA GLU A 720 19.86 -19.48 14.15
C GLU A 720 20.74 -18.81 13.08
N ARG A 721 20.78 -19.41 11.88
CA ARG A 721 21.53 -18.87 10.73
C ARG A 721 21.07 -17.49 10.30
N GLN A 722 19.75 -17.21 10.37
CA GLN A 722 19.23 -15.88 10.05
C GLN A 722 19.52 -14.88 11.17
N MET A 723 19.37 -15.28 12.43
CA MET A 723 19.64 -14.42 13.58
C MET A 723 21.11 -14.02 13.69
N ASP A 724 22.04 -14.91 13.36
CA ASP A 724 23.49 -14.59 13.33
C ASP A 724 23.86 -13.48 12.35
N ARG A 725 22.95 -13.14 11.44
CA ARG A 725 23.13 -12.12 10.40
C ARG A 725 22.29 -10.87 10.62
N LEU A 726 21.60 -10.75 11.76
CA LEU A 726 20.86 -9.54 12.14
C LEU A 726 21.81 -8.46 12.69
N PRO A 727 21.42 -7.16 12.64
CA PRO A 727 22.21 -6.08 13.20
C PRO A 727 22.32 -6.20 14.72
N GLY A 728 23.43 -5.76 15.31
CA GLY A 728 23.65 -5.79 16.77
C GLY A 728 24.25 -7.09 17.31
N THR A 729 24.51 -8.09 16.48
CA THR A 729 25.12 -9.38 16.89
C THR A 729 26.60 -9.29 17.30
N SER A 730 27.25 -8.14 17.12
CA SER A 730 28.67 -7.92 17.43
C SER A 730 28.98 -7.72 18.91
N SER A 731 27.98 -7.78 19.80
CA SER A 731 28.24 -7.70 21.26
C SER A 731 28.99 -8.91 21.75
N PRO A 732 30.06 -8.75 22.60
CA PRO A 732 30.77 -9.87 23.23
C PRO A 732 29.87 -10.65 24.19
N TYR A 733 28.71 -10.09 24.58
CA TYR A 733 27.75 -10.74 25.46
C TYR A 733 26.59 -11.33 24.62
N ARG A 734 26.21 -12.58 24.92
CA ARG A 734 25.03 -13.20 24.33
C ARG A 734 23.77 -12.44 24.74
N ASN A 735 23.06 -11.87 23.76
CA ASN A 735 21.78 -11.22 23.98
C ASN A 735 20.67 -12.23 24.41
N ALA A 736 19.53 -11.73 24.83
CA ALA A 736 18.44 -12.58 25.32
C ALA A 736 17.97 -13.59 24.24
N GLU A 737 17.84 -13.15 23.01
CA GLU A 737 17.39 -13.95 21.85
C GLU A 737 18.32 -15.15 21.62
N ARG A 738 19.64 -14.91 21.62
CA ARG A 738 20.62 -15.98 21.39
C ARG A 738 20.63 -16.99 22.53
N ARG A 739 20.42 -16.54 23.79
CA ARG A 739 20.32 -17.45 24.95
C ARG A 739 19.10 -18.36 24.82
N LEU A 740 17.93 -17.80 24.45
CA LEU A 740 16.69 -18.56 24.28
C LEU A 740 16.80 -19.60 23.16
N LEU A 741 17.42 -19.22 22.04
CA LEU A 741 17.64 -20.15 20.94
C LEU A 741 18.63 -21.26 21.31
N ILE A 742 19.68 -20.96 22.09
CA ILE A 742 20.59 -21.97 22.61
C ILE A 742 19.86 -22.91 23.58
N GLN A 743 18.94 -22.42 24.41
CA GLN A 743 18.13 -23.27 25.29
C GLN A 743 17.29 -24.25 24.49
N ALA A 744 16.59 -23.78 23.44
CA ALA A 744 15.79 -24.64 22.57
C ALA A 744 16.66 -25.68 21.83
N ASN A 745 17.79 -25.25 21.26
CA ASN A 745 18.73 -26.19 20.60
C ASN A 745 19.31 -27.22 21.58
N ALA A 746 19.68 -26.80 22.78
CA ALA A 746 20.19 -27.69 23.80
C ALA A 746 19.14 -28.70 24.25
N ALA A 747 17.89 -28.27 24.48
CA ALA A 747 16.78 -29.19 24.80
C ALA A 747 16.62 -30.28 23.75
N LEU A 748 16.64 -29.89 22.45
CA LEU A 748 16.53 -30.85 21.35
C LEU A 748 17.72 -31.82 21.27
N HIS A 749 18.93 -31.31 21.37
CA HIS A 749 20.15 -32.14 21.26
C HIS A 749 20.42 -33.03 22.47
N LEU A 750 19.91 -32.71 23.65
CA LEU A 750 20.03 -33.49 24.88
C LEU A 750 18.88 -34.51 25.03
N ALA A 751 17.89 -34.49 24.14
CA ALA A 751 16.77 -35.42 24.18
C ALA A 751 17.22 -36.86 23.89
N ASP A 752 16.77 -37.79 24.71
CA ASP A 752 17.06 -39.23 24.57
C ASP A 752 16.06 -39.90 23.64
N ILE A 753 16.48 -40.13 22.39
CA ILE A 753 15.67 -40.75 21.34
C ILE A 753 15.28 -42.18 21.72
N ASP A 754 16.17 -42.93 22.37
CA ASP A 754 15.89 -44.32 22.77
C ASP A 754 14.78 -44.36 23.82
N ARG A 755 14.75 -43.42 24.74
CA ARG A 755 13.66 -43.27 25.71
C ARG A 755 12.32 -42.94 25.03
N LEU A 756 12.34 -42.04 24.05
CA LEU A 756 11.15 -41.67 23.25
C LEU A 756 10.66 -42.78 22.35
N SER A 757 11.49 -43.79 22.01
CA SER A 757 11.08 -44.96 21.21
C SER A 757 10.05 -45.85 21.89
N HIS A 758 9.94 -45.82 23.23
CA HIS A 758 8.96 -46.56 24.03
C HIS A 758 7.67 -45.75 24.30
N LEU A 759 7.36 -44.74 23.53
CA LEU A 759 6.24 -43.82 23.75
C LEU A 759 4.87 -44.51 23.84
N ALA A 760 4.67 -45.63 23.11
CA ALA A 760 3.43 -46.40 23.14
C ALA A 760 3.32 -47.31 24.36
N ASP A 761 4.44 -47.56 25.06
CA ASP A 761 4.52 -48.68 26.02
C ASP A 761 4.63 -48.17 27.48
N THR A 762 5.11 -46.91 27.70
CA THR A 762 5.43 -46.45 29.04
C THR A 762 4.98 -44.98 29.30
N PRO A 763 4.33 -44.71 30.47
CA PRO A 763 4.01 -43.35 30.89
C PRO A 763 5.23 -42.45 31.00
N GLU A 764 6.38 -43.02 31.40
CA GLU A 764 7.65 -42.27 31.56
C GLU A 764 8.19 -41.75 30.22
N ALA A 765 7.90 -42.40 29.10
CA ALA A 765 8.22 -41.90 27.76
C ALA A 765 7.29 -40.77 27.33
N GLN A 766 6.01 -40.83 27.68
CA GLN A 766 5.03 -39.74 27.46
C GLN A 766 5.42 -38.51 28.25
N ASP A 767 5.73 -38.63 29.54
CA ASP A 767 6.22 -37.53 30.38
C ASP A 767 7.52 -36.91 29.83
N ALA A 768 8.41 -37.73 29.31
CA ALA A 768 9.68 -37.27 28.71
C ALA A 768 9.44 -36.48 27.43
N LEU A 769 8.49 -36.88 26.59
CA LEU A 769 8.11 -36.14 25.39
C LEU A 769 7.42 -34.81 25.78
N GLU A 770 6.50 -34.82 26.74
CA GLU A 770 5.85 -33.61 27.21
C GLU A 770 6.86 -32.57 27.74
N GLN A 771 7.79 -33.02 28.61
CA GLN A 771 8.88 -32.16 29.12
C GLN A 771 9.77 -31.60 28.01
N LEU A 772 10.07 -32.40 26.97
CA LEU A 772 10.84 -31.93 25.81
C LEU A 772 10.07 -30.87 25.04
N LEU A 773 8.78 -31.11 24.76
CA LEU A 773 7.94 -30.16 24.03
C LEU A 773 7.81 -28.84 24.77
N ASP A 774 7.61 -28.86 26.11
CA ASP A 774 7.54 -27.64 26.92
C ASP A 774 8.89 -26.92 26.99
N ALA A 775 9.99 -27.64 27.12
CA ALA A 775 11.33 -27.08 27.08
C ALA A 775 11.70 -26.44 25.72
N LEU A 776 10.97 -26.76 24.64
CA LEU A 776 11.10 -26.14 23.34
C LEU A 776 10.12 -24.98 23.17
N ILE A 777 8.87 -25.13 23.58
CA ILE A 777 7.80 -24.13 23.39
C ILE A 777 8.08 -22.86 24.19
N GLU A 778 8.45 -22.98 25.47
CA GLU A 778 8.66 -21.84 26.36
C GLU A 778 9.73 -20.86 25.84
N PRO A 779 10.98 -21.30 25.53
CA PRO A 779 12.02 -20.39 25.04
C PRO A 779 11.69 -19.84 23.65
N LEU A 780 10.94 -20.56 22.78
CA LEU A 780 10.58 -20.06 21.45
C LEU A 780 9.48 -18.99 21.51
N ASN A 781 8.53 -19.08 22.43
CA ASN A 781 7.58 -18.01 22.68
C ASN A 781 8.30 -16.76 23.24
N ALA A 782 9.18 -16.93 24.22
CA ALA A 782 9.99 -15.84 24.75
C ALA A 782 10.93 -15.22 23.70
N LEU A 783 11.40 -16.01 22.72
CA LEU A 783 12.22 -15.52 21.60
C LEU A 783 11.47 -14.52 20.74
N SER A 784 10.20 -14.74 20.48
CA SER A 784 9.37 -13.76 19.74
C SER A 784 9.33 -12.40 20.43
N GLU A 785 9.12 -12.40 21.75
CA GLU A 785 9.08 -11.16 22.54
C GLU A 785 10.46 -10.48 22.59
N ALA A 786 11.52 -11.28 22.77
CA ALA A 786 12.89 -10.77 22.78
C ALA A 786 13.26 -10.08 21.45
N ILE A 787 12.91 -10.67 20.31
CA ILE A 787 13.10 -10.07 18.97
C ILE A 787 12.36 -8.73 18.89
N SER A 788 11.09 -8.69 19.29
CA SER A 788 10.28 -7.47 19.25
C SER A 788 10.86 -6.37 20.13
N GLN A 789 11.33 -6.70 21.31
CA GLN A 789 11.96 -5.74 22.23
C GLN A 789 13.31 -5.22 21.73
N SER A 790 14.12 -6.07 21.12
CA SER A 790 15.48 -5.72 20.71
C SER A 790 15.55 -4.94 19.41
N HIS A 791 14.68 -5.26 18.43
CA HIS A 791 14.77 -4.73 17.08
C HIS A 791 13.64 -3.77 16.70
N PHE A 792 12.46 -3.89 17.30
CA PHE A 792 11.29 -3.10 16.91
C PHE A 792 10.92 -2.04 17.93
N SER A 793 11.20 -2.26 19.22
CA SER A 793 10.93 -1.32 20.28
C SER A 793 12.06 -0.31 20.45
N HIS A 794 11.77 0.98 20.25
CA HIS A 794 12.74 2.08 20.47
C HIS A 794 12.57 2.76 21.82
N VAL A 795 12.01 2.08 22.80
CA VAL A 795 11.98 2.58 24.19
C VAL A 795 13.42 2.55 24.73
N GLU A 796 14.04 3.71 24.88
CA GLU A 796 15.30 3.81 25.61
C GLU A 796 15.06 3.27 27.03
N ARG A 797 15.72 2.18 27.39
CA ARG A 797 15.77 1.76 28.79
C ARG A 797 16.34 2.93 29.57
N PRO A 798 15.66 3.43 30.64
CA PRO A 798 16.22 4.48 31.46
C PRO A 798 17.60 4.02 31.94
N ARG A 799 18.65 4.70 31.48
CA ARG A 799 19.99 4.51 32.06
C ARG A 799 19.88 5.00 33.50
N GLN A 800 19.97 4.11 34.46
CA GLN A 800 20.21 4.52 35.84
C GLN A 800 21.51 5.35 35.85
N LEU A 801 21.36 6.66 35.99
CA LEU A 801 22.47 7.50 36.38
C LEU A 801 22.86 7.03 37.79
N VAL A 802 23.88 6.20 37.88
CA VAL A 802 24.53 5.95 39.15
C VAL A 802 25.12 7.30 39.54
N SER A 803 24.48 7.97 40.48
CA SER A 803 25.09 9.11 41.13
C SER A 803 26.35 8.57 41.83
N MET A 804 27.53 8.89 41.27
CA MET A 804 28.75 8.73 42.02
C MET A 804 28.64 9.70 43.18
N GLY A 805 28.40 9.17 44.38
CA GLY A 805 28.41 9.93 45.60
C GLY A 805 29.73 10.66 45.70
N ALA A 806 29.66 11.96 45.90
CA ALA A 806 30.76 12.74 46.33
C ALA A 806 31.03 12.34 47.78
N ASP A 807 32.01 11.48 47.94
CA ASP A 807 32.76 11.36 49.20
C ASP A 807 34.18 11.86 48.96
N ALA A 808 34.42 13.10 49.37
CA ALA A 808 35.66 13.61 49.95
C ALA A 808 35.43 15.03 50.43
#